data_ec9e09bd8004df6cfdda89d77311c3e4
#
_entry.id   ec9e09bd8004df6cfdda89d77311c3e4
#
_cell.length_a   1.000
_cell.length_b   1.000
_cell.length_c   1.000
_cell.angle_alpha   90.00
_cell.angle_beta   90.00
_cell.angle_gamma   90.00
#
_symmetry.space_group_name_H-M   'P 1'
#
loop_
_entity.id
_entity.type
_entity.pdbx_description
1 polymer ?
#
loop_
_entity_poly.entity_id
_entity_poly.type
_entity_poly.pdbx_seq_one_letter_code
_entity_poly.pdbx_strand_id
1 'polypeptide(L)'
;EIMPSLVGSEMCIRDRSISDINPQDIESISVLKDAASSAIYGSRAANGVILITTKQGTEMAPRLTYSGNVSFETVAKRLNLVTDYADFMEIQNAGLVINGQAPRFSQGKIDEWRNDAGRNPTIYPNTDWQDHIYRNPSVVQNHNLSVTGGGRRVRYNISLGYVNNPGMIYYTDYERYQLRTNLEVKIKPWISVGTNIFGYIDKNNPSSENAAAGGDVIFGSGAFNTVPGITLYDPVTGLYGGVQNPEEENVSNFNPYRRQWFYKDEFPTKTRRLVTKLFASIEPIKGLTVKGSFTYNYWDRRVEQHLTDRNLYRFTAEGPVLLREGTVRTYIRRYNYANTFRSSELTASYRFNVSKLEGSVLAGYSQEYNKNEYESFLRYDLIDDSLTSINAASTNGPIAGNYTEWSMRSWFGRLTLNWDDRYLLEANFRADGSSKFAPEHRWGYFPSVSAGWRLSQEKFMEPASSWLSNLKLRASYGSLGNNSTTSYYMYQSLYAASNYILNGSIAGGFAQTILANSRLTWEKTNMTNVGVDFGFFNSRLNGSLELYSKKTDGILIAIPAPLEHGTSTVPDQNAAEVVNKGLEVDLHWNDRIGKVSYAVGFNLGFVDNKVSRFRGDVASISGVYKIQKGHPVNQLYVMSVDRIVRDQADLDYVESLVARNPAYFATYQRPELGDFLYADTNGDGKLDANDRVEIGHGSLPRITYGASLALNWRDFDFSIMLQGVGDYKVYYNNQAFRFVTVMGQSLNKDIVDNAWTPANPYDSKYPVLRNSANSKNNIASDAFVHNGAYLRCKNIQLGYTVPQKLTRRFFVEHLKIYTSIDNLFTVTSFPGLDPEVGATVGYPSVRQYSVGLNITF
;
A
#
# COMPACT_ATOMS: atom_id res chain seq x y z
N GLU A 1 6.73 1.01 6.49
CA GLU A 1 5.83 1.76 5.59
C GLU A 1 6.05 3.23 5.83
N ILE A 2 6.65 3.90 4.86
CA ILE A 2 6.63 5.36 4.81
C ILE A 2 5.22 5.72 4.35
N MET A 3 4.31 6.00 5.28
CA MET A 3 3.06 6.66 4.91
C MET A 3 3.39 8.12 4.59
N PRO A 4 3.34 8.54 3.32
CA PRO A 4 3.56 9.93 2.98
C PRO A 4 2.39 10.74 3.50
N SER A 5 2.64 11.66 4.42
CA SER A 5 1.69 12.71 4.74
C SER A 5 1.69 13.70 3.58
N LEU A 6 0.67 13.63 2.74
CA LEU A 6 0.45 14.57 1.64
C LEU A 6 0.02 15.92 2.21
N VAL A 7 0.91 16.89 2.15
CA VAL A 7 0.60 18.28 2.43
C VAL A 7 0.72 19.06 1.12
N GLY A 8 -0.40 19.32 0.45
CA GLY A 8 -0.41 20.28 -0.63
C GLY A 8 -0.16 21.69 -0.07
N SER A 9 0.58 22.55 -0.78
CA SER A 9 0.79 23.95 -0.40
C SER A 9 -0.51 24.70 -0.11
N GLU A 10 -1.63 24.11 -0.49
CA GLU A 10 -2.95 24.72 -0.43
C GLU A 10 -4.01 23.86 0.25
N MET A 11 -3.80 22.54 0.37
CA MET A 11 -4.74 21.64 1.02
C MET A 11 -4.02 20.50 1.75
N CYS A 12 -4.19 20.44 3.09
CA CYS A 12 -3.80 19.26 3.84
C CYS A 12 -4.82 18.15 3.54
N ILE A 13 -4.42 17.14 2.77
CA ILE A 13 -5.23 15.95 2.50
C ILE A 13 -4.73 14.87 3.45
N ARG A 14 -5.48 14.63 4.51
CA ARG A 14 -5.21 13.56 5.46
C ARG A 14 -5.89 12.28 4.99
N ASP A 15 -5.19 11.14 5.14
CA ASP A 15 -5.73 9.77 5.00
C ASP A 15 -6.12 9.31 3.59
N ARG A 16 -5.52 9.87 2.52
CA ARG A 16 -5.77 9.35 1.16
C ARG A 16 -4.54 9.37 0.28
N SER A 17 -4.59 8.50 -0.71
CA SER A 17 -3.59 8.31 -1.74
C SER A 17 -3.43 9.57 -2.62
N ILE A 18 -2.24 9.75 -3.18
CA ILE A 18 -1.96 10.69 -4.28
C ILE A 18 -2.93 10.52 -5.46
N SER A 19 -3.56 9.35 -5.57
CA SER A 19 -4.57 9.01 -6.58
C SER A 19 -5.84 9.89 -6.53
N ASP A 20 -6.11 10.60 -5.43
CA ASP A 20 -7.23 11.56 -5.37
C ASP A 20 -7.00 12.79 -6.25
N ILE A 21 -5.73 13.11 -6.57
CA ILE A 21 -5.36 14.27 -7.38
C ILE A 21 -5.14 13.82 -8.83
N ASN A 22 -5.79 14.52 -9.78
CA ASN A 22 -5.50 14.28 -11.18
C ASN A 22 -4.05 14.68 -11.49
N PRO A 23 -3.21 13.78 -12.03
CA PRO A 23 -1.83 14.12 -12.38
C PRO A 23 -1.70 15.33 -13.31
N GLN A 24 -2.70 15.59 -14.16
CA GLN A 24 -2.72 16.75 -15.08
C GLN A 24 -2.89 18.09 -14.36
N ASP A 25 -3.39 18.08 -13.10
CA ASP A 25 -3.52 19.27 -12.26
C ASP A 25 -2.25 19.57 -11.44
N ILE A 26 -1.27 18.67 -11.43
CA ILE A 26 -0.04 18.81 -10.67
C ILE A 26 0.94 19.72 -11.44
N GLU A 27 1.51 20.71 -10.75
CA GLU A 27 2.58 21.55 -11.23
C GLU A 27 3.95 21.01 -10.80
N SER A 28 4.08 20.63 -9.52
CA SER A 28 5.33 20.09 -8.98
C SER A 28 5.08 19.17 -7.78
N ILE A 29 6.03 18.26 -7.56
CA ILE A 29 6.09 17.39 -6.37
C ILE A 29 7.47 17.59 -5.74
N SER A 30 7.49 17.86 -4.42
CA SER A 30 8.71 17.95 -3.62
C SER A 30 8.63 17.02 -2.43
N VAL A 31 9.71 16.29 -2.16
CA VAL A 31 9.80 15.38 -1.01
C VAL A 31 10.73 16.01 0.03
N LEU A 32 10.17 16.31 1.21
CA LEU A 32 10.90 16.87 2.34
C LEU A 32 11.26 15.73 3.28
N LYS A 33 12.54 15.41 3.37
CA LYS A 33 13.03 14.21 4.05
C LYS A 33 13.57 14.52 5.45
N ASP A 34 14.15 15.72 5.66
CA ASP A 34 14.77 16.13 6.90
C ASP A 34 13.83 16.88 7.85
N ALA A 35 14.19 16.93 9.13
CA ALA A 35 13.37 17.56 10.16
C ALA A 35 13.29 19.09 10.01
N ALA A 36 14.31 19.76 9.45
CA ALA A 36 14.30 21.20 9.29
C ALA A 36 13.31 21.64 8.22
N SER A 37 13.34 21.02 7.03
CA SER A 37 12.41 21.32 5.95
C SER A 37 10.97 20.95 6.29
N SER A 38 10.77 19.87 7.08
CA SER A 38 9.46 19.30 7.41
C SER A 38 8.79 19.97 8.62
N ALA A 39 9.55 20.64 9.51
CA ALA A 39 9.09 21.14 10.82
C ALA A 39 7.83 22.01 10.75
N ILE A 40 7.72 22.88 9.73
CA ILE A 40 6.58 23.80 9.60
C ILE A 40 5.24 23.07 9.32
N TYR A 41 5.31 21.85 8.77
CA TYR A 41 4.13 21.04 8.42
C TYR A 41 3.56 20.25 9.60
N GLY A 42 4.21 20.32 10.77
CA GLY A 42 3.67 19.84 12.04
C GLY A 42 3.99 18.40 12.38
N SER A 43 3.31 17.95 13.42
CA SER A 43 3.50 16.64 14.07
C SER A 43 3.24 15.41 13.18
N ARG A 44 2.79 15.59 11.95
CA ARG A 44 2.61 14.52 10.97
C ARG A 44 3.80 14.35 10.05
N ALA A 45 4.77 15.26 10.13
CA ALA A 45 5.95 15.28 9.28
C ALA A 45 7.05 14.29 9.72
N ALA A 46 6.87 13.57 10.84
CA ALA A 46 7.87 12.63 11.39
C ALA A 46 8.29 11.52 10.39
N ASN A 47 7.43 11.18 9.44
CA ASN A 47 7.69 10.18 8.40
C ASN A 47 8.01 10.80 7.03
N GLY A 48 8.32 12.11 6.98
CA GLY A 48 8.55 12.87 5.77
C GLY A 48 7.28 13.56 5.24
N VAL A 49 7.46 14.49 4.31
CA VAL A 49 6.38 15.26 3.68
C VAL A 49 6.52 15.19 2.17
N ILE A 50 5.44 14.82 1.48
CA ILE A 50 5.33 14.98 0.03
C ILE A 50 4.49 16.23 -0.22
N LEU A 51 5.13 17.27 -0.71
CA LEU A 51 4.50 18.54 -1.05
C LEU A 51 4.07 18.51 -2.52
N ILE A 52 2.76 18.57 -2.76
CA ILE A 52 2.20 18.60 -4.11
C ILE A 52 1.63 20.00 -4.35
N THR A 53 2.21 20.69 -5.32
CA THR A 53 1.70 21.99 -5.79
C THR A 53 0.85 21.74 -7.02
N THR A 54 -0.37 22.28 -7.00
CA THR A 54 -1.28 22.21 -8.15
C THR A 54 -1.20 23.47 -9.00
N LYS A 55 -1.51 23.34 -10.29
CA LYS A 55 -1.48 24.45 -11.25
C LYS A 55 -2.32 25.62 -10.77
N GLN A 56 -1.72 26.81 -10.84
CA GLN A 56 -2.32 28.08 -10.48
C GLN A 56 -2.66 28.88 -11.74
N GLY A 57 -3.53 29.88 -11.59
CA GLY A 57 -3.71 30.89 -12.63
C GLY A 57 -2.46 31.76 -12.77
N THR A 58 -2.09 32.07 -14.00
CA THR A 58 -0.95 32.93 -14.33
C THR A 58 -1.43 34.16 -15.10
N GLU A 59 -0.61 35.23 -15.13
CA GLU A 59 -0.91 36.44 -15.91
C GLU A 59 -0.66 36.18 -17.39
N MET A 60 -1.68 35.64 -18.03
CA MET A 60 -1.65 35.23 -19.46
C MET A 60 -3.06 35.25 -20.06
N ALA A 61 -3.16 35.29 -21.39
CA ALA A 61 -4.43 35.04 -22.07
C ALA A 61 -5.02 33.69 -21.66
N PRO A 62 -6.35 33.55 -21.57
CA PRO A 62 -6.98 32.27 -21.28
C PRO A 62 -6.54 31.20 -22.26
N ARG A 63 -6.13 30.04 -21.75
CA ARG A 63 -5.78 28.85 -22.54
C ARG A 63 -6.68 27.71 -22.12
N LEU A 64 -7.30 27.08 -23.11
CA LEU A 64 -8.04 25.86 -22.96
C LEU A 64 -7.13 24.68 -23.28
N THR A 65 -6.94 23.78 -22.34
CA THR A 65 -6.12 22.56 -22.52
C THR A 65 -6.96 21.33 -22.30
N TYR A 66 -6.93 20.42 -23.25
CA TYR A 66 -7.47 19.07 -23.12
C TYR A 66 -6.33 18.07 -23.07
N SER A 67 -6.38 17.18 -22.08
CA SER A 67 -5.44 16.05 -21.94
C SER A 67 -6.27 14.77 -21.80
N GLY A 68 -6.02 13.81 -22.68
CA GLY A 68 -6.71 12.53 -22.64
C GLY A 68 -5.78 11.37 -22.93
N ASN A 69 -6.03 10.23 -22.28
CA ASN A 69 -5.38 8.98 -22.59
C ASN A 69 -6.32 7.80 -22.47
N VAL A 70 -6.07 6.81 -23.31
CA VAL A 70 -6.67 5.48 -23.27
C VAL A 70 -5.56 4.48 -23.02
N SER A 71 -5.77 3.60 -22.04
CA SER A 71 -4.79 2.60 -21.62
C SER A 71 -5.39 1.20 -21.67
N PHE A 72 -4.58 0.24 -22.09
CA PHE A 72 -4.90 -1.17 -22.14
C PHE A 72 -4.09 -1.87 -21.05
N GLU A 73 -4.76 -2.34 -20.02
CA GLU A 73 -4.14 -3.04 -18.90
C GLU A 73 -4.20 -4.55 -19.09
N THR A 74 -3.09 -5.22 -18.80
CA THR A 74 -2.96 -6.68 -18.80
C THR A 74 -2.32 -7.11 -17.48
N VAL A 75 -2.57 -8.35 -17.03
CA VAL A 75 -1.91 -8.91 -15.85
C VAL A 75 -0.41 -9.04 -16.10
N ALA A 76 0.41 -8.50 -15.20
CA ALA A 76 1.87 -8.51 -15.36
C ALA A 76 2.48 -9.91 -15.20
N LYS A 77 1.97 -10.70 -14.25
CA LYS A 77 2.38 -12.09 -13.98
C LYS A 77 1.20 -12.91 -13.52
N ARG A 78 1.11 -14.15 -14.01
CA ARG A 78 0.14 -15.18 -13.57
C ARG A 78 0.89 -16.27 -12.80
N LEU A 79 0.19 -16.97 -11.93
CA LEU A 79 0.71 -18.16 -11.27
C LEU A 79 0.55 -19.37 -12.19
N ASN A 80 1.54 -20.26 -12.18
CA ASN A 80 1.49 -21.53 -12.89
C ASN A 80 0.74 -22.55 -12.03
N LEU A 81 -0.58 -22.66 -12.22
CA LEU A 81 -1.43 -23.56 -11.45
C LEU A 81 -1.74 -24.84 -12.26
N VAL A 82 -2.03 -25.92 -11.56
CA VAL A 82 -2.57 -27.14 -12.16
C VAL A 82 -4.01 -26.84 -12.59
N THR A 83 -4.26 -26.84 -13.90
CA THR A 83 -5.57 -26.54 -14.52
C THR A 83 -6.27 -27.75 -15.10
N ASP A 84 -5.56 -28.86 -15.31
CA ASP A 84 -6.15 -30.15 -15.66
C ASP A 84 -6.63 -30.88 -14.39
N TYR A 85 -7.90 -31.27 -14.38
CA TYR A 85 -8.47 -31.90 -13.19
C TYR A 85 -8.09 -33.38 -13.04
N ALA A 86 -7.81 -34.09 -14.13
CA ALA A 86 -7.29 -35.45 -14.05
C ALA A 86 -5.90 -35.46 -13.40
N ASP A 87 -5.02 -34.54 -13.80
CA ASP A 87 -3.72 -34.36 -13.16
C ASP A 87 -3.87 -33.99 -11.69
N PHE A 88 -4.81 -33.09 -11.37
CA PHE A 88 -5.11 -32.72 -9.99
C PHE A 88 -5.53 -33.91 -9.14
N MET A 89 -6.42 -34.79 -9.65
CA MET A 89 -6.87 -36.00 -8.97
C MET A 89 -5.71 -36.96 -8.70
N GLU A 90 -4.80 -37.16 -9.68
CA GLU A 90 -3.61 -38.01 -9.53
C GLU A 90 -2.66 -37.48 -8.45
N ILE A 91 -2.39 -36.19 -8.45
CA ILE A 91 -1.52 -35.54 -7.45
C ILE A 91 -2.11 -35.68 -6.05
N GLN A 92 -3.43 -35.50 -5.90
CA GLN A 92 -4.14 -35.70 -4.64
C GLN A 92 -4.04 -37.15 -4.16
N ASN A 93 -4.26 -38.13 -5.06
CA ASN A 93 -4.11 -39.54 -4.76
C ASN A 93 -2.66 -39.90 -4.34
N ALA A 94 -1.67 -39.37 -5.03
CA ALA A 94 -0.26 -39.56 -4.68
C ALA A 94 0.05 -39.07 -3.27
N GLY A 95 -0.46 -37.90 -2.90
CA GLY A 95 -0.30 -37.35 -1.55
C GLY A 95 -0.98 -38.19 -0.45
N LEU A 96 -2.11 -38.84 -0.76
CA LEU A 96 -2.79 -39.79 0.15
C LEU A 96 -1.99 -41.07 0.32
N VAL A 97 -1.53 -41.67 -0.79
CA VAL A 97 -0.77 -42.94 -0.78
C VAL A 97 0.53 -42.80 0.03
N ILE A 98 1.23 -41.67 -0.10
CA ILE A 98 2.44 -41.40 0.68
C ILE A 98 2.15 -41.29 2.18
N ASN A 99 0.93 -40.90 2.56
CA ASN A 99 0.48 -40.91 3.95
C ASN A 99 -0.07 -42.29 4.40
N GLY A 100 0.06 -43.30 3.62
CA GLY A 100 -0.48 -44.66 3.91
C GLY A 100 -2.00 -44.77 3.79
N GLN A 101 -2.64 -43.80 3.11
CA GLN A 101 -4.08 -43.75 2.89
C GLN A 101 -4.43 -44.32 1.51
N ALA A 102 -5.66 -44.84 1.34
CA ALA A 102 -6.13 -45.29 0.03
C ALA A 102 -6.35 -44.10 -0.91
N PRO A 103 -6.12 -44.28 -2.23
CA PRO A 103 -6.53 -43.31 -3.24
C PRO A 103 -8.01 -42.97 -3.10
N ARG A 104 -8.36 -41.71 -3.23
CA ARG A 104 -9.73 -41.21 -3.11
C ARG A 104 -10.45 -41.24 -4.46
N PHE A 105 -9.77 -40.85 -5.51
CA PHE A 105 -10.29 -40.89 -6.88
C PHE A 105 -9.94 -42.22 -7.52
N SER A 106 -10.93 -42.92 -8.07
CA SER A 106 -10.70 -44.15 -8.81
C SER A 106 -10.01 -43.88 -10.15
N GLN A 107 -9.24 -44.86 -10.66
CA GLN A 107 -8.60 -44.74 -11.97
C GLN A 107 -9.64 -44.55 -13.09
N GLY A 108 -10.77 -45.24 -13.03
CA GLY A 108 -11.85 -45.07 -14.00
C GLY A 108 -12.38 -43.64 -14.08
N LYS A 109 -12.53 -42.96 -12.93
CA LYS A 109 -12.94 -41.58 -12.89
C LYS A 109 -11.89 -40.62 -13.50
N ILE A 110 -10.62 -40.87 -13.23
CA ILE A 110 -9.52 -40.09 -13.82
C ILE A 110 -9.49 -40.26 -15.33
N ASP A 111 -9.67 -41.47 -15.80
CA ASP A 111 -9.69 -41.81 -17.23
C ASP A 111 -10.91 -41.21 -17.95
N GLU A 112 -12.10 -41.23 -17.32
CA GLU A 112 -13.28 -40.49 -17.82
C GLU A 112 -12.96 -39.02 -18.05
N TRP A 113 -12.35 -38.34 -17.06
CA TRP A 113 -12.00 -36.93 -17.18
C TRP A 113 -11.01 -36.67 -18.30
N ARG A 114 -9.97 -37.49 -18.43
CA ARG A 114 -9.00 -37.37 -19.52
C ARG A 114 -9.62 -37.54 -20.91
N ASN A 115 -10.62 -38.41 -21.02
CA ASN A 115 -11.24 -38.71 -22.29
C ASN A 115 -12.33 -37.70 -22.69
N ASP A 116 -13.08 -37.14 -21.74
CA ASP A 116 -14.31 -36.41 -21.99
C ASP A 116 -14.28 -34.91 -21.64
N ALA A 117 -13.24 -34.42 -20.95
CA ALA A 117 -13.14 -33.00 -20.56
C ALA A 117 -13.26 -32.02 -21.76
N GLY A 118 -12.65 -32.35 -22.89
CA GLY A 118 -12.74 -31.56 -24.12
C GLY A 118 -14.05 -31.70 -24.89
N ARG A 119 -14.85 -32.76 -24.61
CA ARG A 119 -16.10 -33.05 -25.31
C ARG A 119 -17.32 -32.52 -24.58
N ASN A 120 -17.28 -32.55 -23.25
CA ASN A 120 -18.37 -32.06 -22.41
C ASN A 120 -17.80 -31.26 -21.19
N PRO A 121 -17.37 -30.02 -21.41
CA PRO A 121 -16.73 -29.24 -20.37
C PRO A 121 -17.66 -28.79 -19.23
N THR A 122 -18.97 -28.93 -19.41
CA THR A 122 -19.94 -28.68 -18.34
C THR A 122 -19.96 -29.80 -17.30
N ILE A 123 -19.84 -31.09 -17.74
CA ILE A 123 -19.81 -32.23 -16.84
C ILE A 123 -18.37 -32.53 -16.37
N TYR A 124 -17.40 -32.42 -17.28
CA TYR A 124 -15.96 -32.71 -17.04
C TYR A 124 -15.12 -31.42 -17.20
N PRO A 125 -15.24 -30.42 -16.29
CA PRO A 125 -14.55 -29.16 -16.44
C PRO A 125 -13.05 -29.26 -16.15
N ASN A 126 -12.27 -28.48 -16.93
CA ASN A 126 -10.85 -28.14 -16.69
C ASN A 126 -10.76 -26.61 -16.67
N THR A 127 -11.12 -26.01 -15.54
CA THR A 127 -11.29 -24.57 -15.45
C THR A 127 -10.00 -23.90 -15.03
N ASP A 128 -9.38 -23.08 -15.90
CA ASP A 128 -8.37 -22.11 -15.50
C ASP A 128 -9.07 -20.85 -14.97
N TRP A 129 -9.13 -20.74 -13.65
CA TRP A 129 -9.79 -19.62 -12.98
C TRP A 129 -9.19 -18.28 -13.33
N GLN A 130 -7.89 -18.19 -13.60
CA GLN A 130 -7.23 -16.94 -13.96
C GLN A 130 -7.71 -16.40 -15.31
N ASP A 131 -8.06 -17.27 -16.27
CA ASP A 131 -8.61 -16.87 -17.57
C ASP A 131 -10.01 -16.27 -17.46
N HIS A 132 -10.79 -16.73 -16.50
CA HIS A 132 -12.19 -16.32 -16.35
C HIS A 132 -12.37 -15.13 -15.40
N ILE A 133 -11.47 -14.98 -14.43
CA ILE A 133 -11.55 -13.92 -13.42
C ILE A 133 -10.98 -12.62 -13.96
N TYR A 134 -9.92 -12.67 -14.75
CA TYR A 134 -9.27 -11.47 -15.26
C TYR A 134 -9.89 -10.98 -16.57
N ARG A 135 -10.10 -9.68 -16.61
CA ARG A 135 -10.40 -8.96 -17.86
C ARG A 135 -9.07 -8.70 -18.58
N ASN A 136 -8.92 -9.20 -19.80
CA ASN A 136 -7.64 -9.07 -20.53
C ASN A 136 -7.88 -8.75 -22.01
N PRO A 137 -7.70 -7.47 -22.44
CA PRO A 137 -7.28 -6.31 -21.63
C PRO A 137 -8.44 -5.61 -20.90
N SER A 138 -8.13 -4.86 -19.84
CA SER A 138 -9.00 -3.83 -19.28
C SER A 138 -8.70 -2.48 -19.93
N VAL A 139 -9.73 -1.73 -20.34
CA VAL A 139 -9.57 -0.45 -21.04
C VAL A 139 -9.87 0.71 -20.10
N VAL A 140 -8.81 1.40 -19.67
CA VAL A 140 -8.89 2.56 -18.78
C VAL A 140 -8.87 3.86 -19.58
N GLN A 141 -9.70 4.82 -19.18
CA GLN A 141 -9.81 6.12 -19.83
C GLN A 141 -9.64 7.24 -18.79
N ASN A 142 -8.82 8.24 -19.14
CA ASN A 142 -8.65 9.45 -18.35
C ASN A 142 -8.79 10.66 -19.26
N HIS A 143 -9.62 11.62 -18.86
CA HIS A 143 -9.88 12.86 -19.60
C HIS A 143 -9.79 14.05 -18.64
N ASN A 144 -9.10 15.10 -19.03
CA ASN A 144 -9.00 16.34 -18.28
C ASN A 144 -9.17 17.53 -19.23
N LEU A 145 -10.05 18.44 -18.87
CA LEU A 145 -10.25 19.71 -19.56
C LEU A 145 -9.96 20.84 -18.59
N SER A 146 -9.03 21.72 -18.91
CA SER A 146 -8.65 22.84 -18.03
C SER A 146 -8.59 24.16 -18.76
N VAL A 147 -8.99 25.23 -18.04
CA VAL A 147 -8.85 26.62 -18.48
C VAL A 147 -7.95 27.32 -17.49
N THR A 148 -6.81 27.83 -17.97
CA THR A 148 -5.86 28.59 -17.17
C THR A 148 -5.68 29.97 -17.75
N GLY A 149 -5.72 31.00 -16.91
CA GLY A 149 -5.52 32.37 -17.40
C GLY A 149 -5.55 33.40 -16.29
N GLY A 150 -5.45 34.64 -16.67
CA GLY A 150 -5.57 35.74 -15.74
C GLY A 150 -4.95 37.04 -16.23
N GLY A 151 -5.22 38.09 -15.50
CA GLY A 151 -4.64 39.43 -15.69
C GLY A 151 -4.05 39.92 -14.38
N ARG A 152 -3.72 41.21 -14.31
CA ARG A 152 -3.11 41.85 -13.12
C ARG A 152 -3.94 41.73 -11.84
N ARG A 153 -5.28 41.58 -11.96
CA ARG A 153 -6.21 41.60 -10.83
C ARG A 153 -6.79 40.21 -10.50
N VAL A 154 -6.98 39.38 -11.49
CA VAL A 154 -7.63 38.07 -11.34
C VAL A 154 -6.79 37.00 -11.99
N ARG A 155 -6.52 35.91 -11.29
CA ARG A 155 -5.85 34.71 -11.80
C ARG A 155 -6.71 33.50 -11.48
N TYR A 156 -6.84 32.59 -12.45
CA TYR A 156 -7.66 31.41 -12.27
C TYR A 156 -7.12 30.19 -13.01
N ASN A 157 -7.36 29.03 -12.43
CA ASN A 157 -7.25 27.74 -13.07
C ASN A 157 -8.51 26.92 -12.70
N ILE A 158 -9.20 26.43 -13.71
CA ILE A 158 -10.40 25.59 -13.54
C ILE A 158 -10.15 24.31 -14.33
N SER A 159 -10.32 23.14 -13.73
CA SER A 159 -10.20 21.84 -14.41
C SER A 159 -11.37 20.94 -14.09
N LEU A 160 -11.77 20.16 -15.11
CA LEU A 160 -12.76 19.10 -15.07
C LEU A 160 -12.06 17.79 -15.43
N GLY A 161 -12.20 16.77 -14.63
CA GLY A 161 -11.59 15.46 -14.85
C GLY A 161 -12.61 14.34 -14.85
N TYR A 162 -12.40 13.36 -15.70
CA TYR A 162 -13.16 12.11 -15.78
C TYR A 162 -12.19 10.94 -15.82
N VAL A 163 -12.46 9.92 -15.01
CA VAL A 163 -11.71 8.66 -14.96
C VAL A 163 -12.71 7.53 -15.05
N ASN A 164 -12.45 6.58 -15.95
CA ASN A 164 -13.15 5.32 -16.02
C ASN A 164 -12.12 4.18 -16.04
N ASN A 165 -12.18 3.32 -15.04
CA ASN A 165 -11.35 2.12 -14.93
C ASN A 165 -12.24 0.90 -14.65
N PRO A 166 -12.50 0.05 -15.64
CA PRO A 166 -13.31 -1.15 -15.46
C PRO A 166 -12.67 -2.20 -14.53
N GLY A 167 -11.39 -1.99 -14.12
CA GLY A 167 -10.64 -2.93 -13.32
C GLY A 167 -10.19 -4.19 -14.08
N MET A 168 -9.15 -4.86 -13.55
CA MET A 168 -8.64 -6.12 -14.11
C MET A 168 -9.52 -7.31 -13.80
N ILE A 169 -10.35 -7.22 -12.77
CA ILE A 169 -11.33 -8.24 -12.40
C ILE A 169 -12.69 -7.79 -12.93
N TYR A 170 -13.45 -8.72 -13.47
CA TYR A 170 -14.82 -8.41 -13.90
C TYR A 170 -15.64 -7.85 -12.72
N TYR A 171 -16.44 -6.82 -12.98
CA TYR A 171 -17.35 -6.16 -12.03
C TYR A 171 -16.67 -5.37 -10.89
N THR A 172 -15.41 -5.01 -11.06
CA THR A 172 -14.67 -4.14 -10.11
C THR A 172 -14.40 -2.76 -10.70
N ASP A 173 -15.43 -2.14 -11.24
CA ASP A 173 -15.33 -0.87 -11.95
C ASP A 173 -15.18 0.32 -11.01
N TYR A 174 -14.39 1.30 -11.45
CA TYR A 174 -14.22 2.59 -10.82
C TYR A 174 -14.51 3.71 -11.81
N GLU A 175 -15.36 4.64 -11.41
CA GLU A 175 -15.70 5.83 -12.19
C GLU A 175 -15.63 7.08 -11.30
N ARG A 176 -15.03 8.16 -11.81
CA ARG A 176 -14.88 9.41 -11.06
C ARG A 176 -15.05 10.63 -11.93
N TYR A 177 -15.85 11.58 -11.46
CA TYR A 177 -15.98 12.94 -11.96
C TYR A 177 -15.39 13.91 -10.95
N GLN A 178 -14.53 14.80 -11.36
CA GLN A 178 -13.86 15.77 -10.47
C GLN A 178 -13.87 17.18 -11.03
N LEU A 179 -13.89 18.14 -10.11
CA LEU A 179 -13.77 19.58 -10.38
C LEU A 179 -12.66 20.15 -9.49
N ARG A 180 -11.81 20.96 -10.07
CA ARG A 180 -10.86 21.80 -9.34
C ARG A 180 -10.95 23.24 -9.80
N THR A 181 -10.89 24.19 -8.86
CA THR A 181 -10.86 25.63 -9.15
C THR A 181 -9.87 26.30 -8.21
N ASN A 182 -8.90 26.98 -8.77
CA ASN A 182 -8.00 27.87 -8.05
C ASN A 182 -8.24 29.30 -8.54
N LEU A 183 -8.66 30.20 -7.66
CA LEU A 183 -8.97 31.60 -7.96
C LEU A 183 -8.28 32.51 -6.97
N GLU A 184 -7.56 33.49 -7.48
CA GLU A 184 -6.99 34.57 -6.69
C GLU A 184 -7.41 35.93 -7.27
N VAL A 185 -7.86 36.85 -6.41
CA VAL A 185 -8.27 38.20 -6.77
C VAL A 185 -7.45 39.22 -5.95
N LYS A 186 -6.70 40.07 -6.63
CA LYS A 186 -6.02 41.22 -6.04
C LYS A 186 -6.97 42.40 -5.97
N ILE A 187 -7.58 42.67 -4.82
CA ILE A 187 -8.50 43.75 -4.58
C ILE A 187 -7.75 45.09 -4.62
N LYS A 188 -6.58 45.12 -3.97
CA LYS A 188 -5.62 46.21 -3.96
C LYS A 188 -4.21 45.63 -4.14
N PRO A 189 -3.18 46.45 -4.48
CA PRO A 189 -1.81 45.94 -4.57
C PRO A 189 -1.32 45.21 -3.32
N TRP A 190 -1.88 45.54 -2.16
CA TRP A 190 -1.53 45.02 -0.85
C TRP A 190 -2.60 44.09 -0.23
N ILE A 191 -3.71 43.82 -0.94
CA ILE A 191 -4.76 42.88 -0.49
C ILE A 191 -5.06 41.91 -1.61
N SER A 192 -4.91 40.59 -1.35
CA SER A 192 -5.44 39.52 -2.18
C SER A 192 -6.37 38.60 -1.37
N VAL A 193 -7.40 38.10 -2.04
CA VAL A 193 -8.28 37.04 -1.53
C VAL A 193 -8.38 35.95 -2.55
N GLY A 194 -8.65 34.75 -2.11
CA GLY A 194 -8.79 33.64 -3.05
C GLY A 194 -9.46 32.42 -2.46
N THR A 195 -9.74 31.50 -3.35
CA THR A 195 -10.33 30.20 -3.01
C THR A 195 -9.70 29.10 -3.83
N ASN A 196 -9.53 27.95 -3.18
CA ASN A 196 -9.18 26.69 -3.81
C ASN A 196 -10.29 25.70 -3.51
N ILE A 197 -10.97 25.24 -4.53
CA ILE A 197 -12.06 24.28 -4.43
C ILE A 197 -11.62 23.01 -5.15
N PHE A 198 -11.81 21.87 -4.50
CA PHE A 198 -11.63 20.55 -5.09
C PHE A 198 -12.80 19.68 -4.67
N GLY A 199 -13.42 19.02 -5.62
CA GLY A 199 -14.47 18.07 -5.31
C GLY A 199 -14.53 16.93 -6.32
N TYR A 200 -15.01 15.78 -5.88
CA TYR A 200 -15.30 14.66 -6.76
C TYR A 200 -16.51 13.84 -6.27
N ILE A 201 -17.08 13.13 -7.22
CA ILE A 201 -18.03 12.06 -6.98
C ILE A 201 -17.45 10.82 -7.64
N ASP A 202 -17.33 9.73 -6.88
CA ASP A 202 -16.92 8.43 -7.43
C ASP A 202 -17.94 7.33 -7.16
N LYS A 203 -17.91 6.34 -8.04
CA LYS A 203 -18.54 5.04 -7.86
C LYS A 203 -17.44 4.00 -7.95
N ASN A 204 -17.38 3.10 -7.00
CA ASN A 204 -16.44 1.98 -6.95
C ASN A 204 -17.19 0.70 -6.58
N ASN A 205 -17.02 -0.34 -7.36
CA ASN A 205 -17.45 -1.68 -7.00
C ASN A 205 -16.21 -2.44 -6.51
N PRO A 206 -16.09 -2.75 -5.20
CA PRO A 206 -14.93 -3.45 -4.67
C PRO A 206 -14.95 -4.92 -5.06
N SER A 207 -13.76 -5.53 -5.09
CA SER A 207 -13.59 -6.96 -5.40
C SER A 207 -14.05 -7.91 -4.30
N SER A 208 -14.51 -7.41 -3.15
CA SER A 208 -14.83 -8.23 -1.97
C SER A 208 -15.84 -7.56 -1.04
N GLU A 209 -16.71 -8.37 -0.44
CA GLU A 209 -17.64 -7.94 0.61
C GLU A 209 -16.93 -7.41 1.86
N ASN A 210 -15.68 -7.83 2.08
CA ASN A 210 -14.83 -7.44 3.19
C ASN A 210 -13.78 -6.39 2.82
N ALA A 211 -13.92 -5.69 1.70
CA ALA A 211 -12.98 -4.64 1.33
C ALA A 211 -12.81 -3.57 2.42
N ALA A 212 -13.84 -3.33 3.24
CA ALA A 212 -13.76 -2.48 4.43
C ALA A 212 -12.94 -3.10 5.57
N ALA A 213 -12.74 -4.43 5.57
CA ALA A 213 -11.99 -5.18 6.57
C ALA A 213 -10.60 -5.64 6.08
N GLY A 214 -10.18 -5.23 4.88
CA GLY A 214 -8.85 -5.52 4.34
C GLY A 214 -8.65 -6.94 3.81
N GLY A 215 -9.71 -7.75 3.70
CA GLY A 215 -9.63 -9.11 3.17
C GLY A 215 -10.14 -9.20 1.73
N ASP A 216 -9.30 -9.66 0.81
CA ASP A 216 -9.72 -9.92 -0.58
C ASP A 216 -10.05 -11.41 -0.76
N VAL A 217 -11.33 -11.73 -0.63
CA VAL A 217 -11.81 -13.12 -0.66
C VAL A 217 -11.78 -13.71 -2.07
N ILE A 218 -11.87 -12.89 -3.13
CA ILE A 218 -11.78 -13.39 -4.51
C ILE A 218 -10.38 -13.91 -4.81
N PHE A 219 -9.35 -13.23 -4.30
CA PHE A 219 -7.96 -13.64 -4.51
C PHE A 219 -7.48 -14.66 -3.50
N GLY A 220 -7.63 -14.38 -2.19
CA GLY A 220 -7.04 -15.22 -1.14
C GLY A 220 -7.63 -16.63 -1.09
N SER A 221 -8.94 -16.76 -1.26
CA SER A 221 -9.63 -18.07 -1.21
C SER A 221 -10.33 -18.47 -2.52
N GLY A 222 -10.37 -17.57 -3.51
CA GLY A 222 -11.09 -17.79 -4.77
C GLY A 222 -10.19 -18.28 -5.89
N ALA A 223 -9.61 -17.35 -6.66
CA ALA A 223 -8.92 -17.67 -7.92
C ALA A 223 -7.71 -18.61 -7.77
N PHE A 224 -7.01 -18.52 -6.64
CA PHE A 224 -5.77 -19.27 -6.40
C PHE A 224 -5.96 -20.48 -5.49
N ASN A 225 -7.18 -20.71 -5.01
CA ASN A 225 -7.47 -21.77 -4.06
C ASN A 225 -8.62 -22.70 -4.50
N THR A 226 -9.14 -22.50 -5.71
CA THR A 226 -10.26 -23.28 -6.24
C THR A 226 -9.76 -24.32 -7.22
N VAL A 227 -10.28 -25.56 -7.10
CA VAL A 227 -9.92 -26.69 -7.98
C VAL A 227 -10.38 -26.47 -9.42
N PRO A 228 -9.70 -27.02 -10.41
CA PRO A 228 -10.11 -26.96 -11.80
C PRO A 228 -11.38 -27.75 -12.11
N GLY A 229 -11.79 -28.72 -11.26
CA GLY A 229 -12.96 -29.58 -11.42
C GLY A 229 -14.31 -28.92 -11.10
N ILE A 230 -14.43 -27.62 -11.23
CA ILE A 230 -15.67 -26.87 -11.01
C ILE A 230 -16.10 -26.21 -12.32
N THR A 231 -17.32 -26.47 -12.73
CA THR A 231 -17.94 -25.80 -13.88
C THR A 231 -18.17 -24.34 -13.58
N LEU A 232 -17.65 -23.47 -14.45
CA LEU A 232 -17.81 -22.04 -14.32
C LEU A 232 -19.29 -21.63 -14.32
N TYR A 233 -19.97 -21.95 -15.42
CA TYR A 233 -21.34 -21.54 -15.73
C TYR A 233 -21.86 -22.40 -16.89
N ASP A 234 -23.06 -22.89 -16.77
CA ASP A 234 -23.71 -23.58 -17.89
C ASP A 234 -24.58 -22.60 -18.68
N PRO A 235 -24.22 -22.28 -19.94
CA PRO A 235 -24.98 -21.32 -20.75
C PRO A 235 -26.37 -21.78 -21.15
N VAL A 236 -26.65 -23.10 -21.09
CA VAL A 236 -27.93 -23.67 -21.47
C VAL A 236 -28.97 -23.47 -20.37
N THR A 237 -28.59 -23.78 -19.13
CA THR A 237 -29.49 -23.70 -17.98
C THR A 237 -29.42 -22.36 -17.25
N GLY A 238 -28.35 -21.58 -17.47
CA GLY A 238 -28.08 -20.33 -16.72
C GLY A 238 -27.59 -20.54 -15.29
N LEU A 239 -27.14 -21.77 -14.94
CA LEU A 239 -26.76 -22.16 -13.59
C LEU A 239 -25.25 -22.16 -13.38
N TYR A 240 -24.84 -21.88 -12.16
CA TYR A 240 -23.42 -21.88 -11.75
C TYR A 240 -23.02 -23.24 -11.20
N GLY A 241 -21.85 -23.71 -11.63
CA GLY A 241 -21.32 -24.97 -11.16
C GLY A 241 -20.69 -24.89 -9.77
N GLY A 242 -20.79 -25.99 -9.05
CA GLY A 242 -19.98 -26.33 -7.92
C GLY A 242 -19.04 -27.47 -8.28
N VAL A 243 -18.42 -28.08 -7.25
CA VAL A 243 -17.52 -29.22 -7.40
C VAL A 243 -18.26 -30.39 -8.06
N GLN A 244 -17.65 -31.04 -9.09
CA GLN A 244 -18.31 -32.12 -9.84
C GLN A 244 -18.20 -33.45 -9.10
N ASN A 245 -17.25 -33.62 -8.19
CA ASN A 245 -17.04 -34.84 -7.38
C ASN A 245 -17.18 -34.55 -5.88
N PRO A 246 -18.36 -34.18 -5.37
CA PRO A 246 -18.53 -33.72 -3.98
C PRO A 246 -18.27 -34.80 -2.94
N GLU A 247 -18.46 -36.10 -3.29
CA GLU A 247 -18.23 -37.22 -2.39
C GLU A 247 -16.74 -37.45 -2.13
N GLU A 248 -15.90 -37.24 -3.14
CA GLU A 248 -14.45 -37.39 -3.04
C GLU A 248 -13.77 -36.11 -2.52
N GLU A 249 -14.25 -34.96 -2.90
CA GLU A 249 -13.56 -33.72 -2.54
C GLU A 249 -13.91 -33.19 -1.15
N ASN A 250 -15.10 -33.44 -0.65
CA ASN A 250 -15.59 -33.04 0.67
C ASN A 250 -15.21 -31.58 1.03
N VAL A 251 -15.43 -30.67 0.10
CA VAL A 251 -15.04 -29.26 0.27
C VAL A 251 -16.22 -28.33 0.15
N SER A 252 -16.05 -27.14 0.69
CA SER A 252 -17.01 -26.07 0.49
C SER A 252 -17.07 -25.72 -0.98
N ASN A 253 -18.21 -25.98 -1.60
CA ASN A 253 -18.49 -25.57 -2.95
C ASN A 253 -18.29 -24.06 -3.09
N PHE A 254 -17.29 -23.65 -3.85
CA PHE A 254 -16.98 -22.25 -4.08
C PHE A 254 -16.72 -22.05 -5.57
N ASN A 255 -17.50 -21.17 -6.17
CA ASN A 255 -17.32 -20.76 -7.55
C ASN A 255 -16.94 -19.27 -7.58
N PRO A 256 -15.65 -18.94 -7.82
CA PRO A 256 -15.16 -17.55 -7.81
C PRO A 256 -15.88 -16.67 -8.82
N TYR A 257 -16.21 -17.21 -10.00
CA TYR A 257 -16.89 -16.43 -11.04
C TYR A 257 -18.31 -16.07 -10.65
N ARG A 258 -19.05 -17.00 -10.06
CA ARG A 258 -20.38 -16.69 -9.52
C ARG A 258 -20.30 -15.58 -8.47
N ARG A 259 -19.31 -15.63 -7.62
CA ARG A 259 -19.10 -14.61 -6.60
C ARG A 259 -18.81 -13.23 -7.21
N GLN A 260 -18.01 -13.15 -8.29
CA GLN A 260 -17.81 -11.91 -9.05
C GLN A 260 -19.10 -11.40 -9.69
N TRP A 261 -19.89 -12.31 -10.29
CA TRP A 261 -21.17 -11.93 -10.91
C TRP A 261 -22.11 -11.26 -9.93
N PHE A 262 -22.19 -11.73 -8.69
CA PHE A 262 -23.00 -11.12 -7.64
C PHE A 262 -22.52 -9.72 -7.25
N TYR A 263 -21.22 -9.45 -7.34
CA TYR A 263 -20.67 -8.12 -7.03
C TYR A 263 -21.02 -7.05 -8.08
N LYS A 264 -21.52 -7.43 -9.25
CA LYS A 264 -21.87 -6.48 -10.32
C LYS A 264 -22.73 -5.32 -9.84
N ASP A 265 -23.75 -5.61 -9.05
CA ASP A 265 -24.71 -4.62 -8.57
C ASP A 265 -24.96 -4.68 -7.04
N GLU A 266 -24.28 -5.61 -6.36
CA GLU A 266 -24.55 -5.90 -4.94
C GLU A 266 -23.80 -5.03 -3.94
N PHE A 267 -22.67 -4.42 -4.34
CA PHE A 267 -21.78 -3.72 -3.40
C PHE A 267 -21.30 -2.35 -3.85
N PRO A 268 -22.15 -1.50 -4.46
CA PRO A 268 -21.70 -0.19 -4.93
C PRO A 268 -21.27 0.68 -3.75
N THR A 269 -20.06 1.19 -3.83
CA THR A 269 -19.54 2.22 -2.95
C THR A 269 -19.58 3.55 -3.69
N LYS A 270 -20.27 4.52 -3.12
CA LYS A 270 -20.34 5.89 -3.66
C LYS A 270 -19.67 6.83 -2.67
N THR A 271 -18.69 7.61 -3.15
CA THR A 271 -18.04 8.64 -2.36
C THR A 271 -18.29 10.00 -2.98
N ARG A 272 -18.56 10.99 -2.14
CA ARG A 272 -18.62 12.40 -2.50
C ARG A 272 -17.66 13.16 -1.61
N ARG A 273 -16.87 14.04 -2.18
CA ARG A 273 -15.91 14.85 -1.44
C ARG A 273 -15.94 16.29 -1.92
N LEU A 274 -15.84 17.20 -0.97
CA LEU A 274 -15.68 18.64 -1.21
C LEU A 274 -14.62 19.20 -0.27
N VAL A 275 -13.60 19.79 -0.83
CA VAL A 275 -12.58 20.54 -0.10
C VAL A 275 -12.61 21.98 -0.59
N THR A 276 -12.81 22.91 0.33
CA THR A 276 -12.81 24.34 0.04
C THR A 276 -11.84 25.04 0.97
N LYS A 277 -10.88 25.76 0.41
CA LYS A 277 -10.00 26.66 1.15
C LYS A 277 -10.28 28.10 0.73
N LEU A 278 -10.59 28.91 1.69
CA LEU A 278 -10.68 30.37 1.54
C LEU A 278 -9.42 30.98 2.16
N PHE A 279 -8.85 31.99 1.53
CA PHE A 279 -7.71 32.70 2.08
C PHE A 279 -7.75 34.18 1.76
N ALA A 280 -7.15 34.96 2.67
CA ALA A 280 -6.87 36.37 2.48
C ALA A 280 -5.41 36.62 2.84
N SER A 281 -4.75 37.48 2.08
CA SER A 281 -3.38 37.94 2.31
C SER A 281 -3.32 39.44 2.23
N ILE A 282 -2.68 40.05 3.21
CA ILE A 282 -2.46 41.52 3.27
C ILE A 282 -0.97 41.78 3.43
N GLU A 283 -0.48 42.82 2.78
CA GLU A 283 0.87 43.36 2.90
C GLU A 283 0.79 44.80 3.44
N PRO A 284 0.61 45.01 4.77
CA PRO A 284 0.37 46.29 5.36
C PRO A 284 1.57 47.27 5.26
N ILE A 285 2.77 46.70 5.26
CA ILE A 285 4.03 47.40 4.99
C ILE A 285 4.91 46.52 4.11
N LYS A 286 5.79 47.08 3.32
CA LYS A 286 6.68 46.37 2.42
C LYS A 286 7.47 45.28 3.16
N GLY A 287 7.35 44.08 2.68
CA GLY A 287 8.04 42.90 3.26
C GLY A 287 7.25 42.18 4.36
N LEU A 288 6.21 42.77 4.97
CA LEU A 288 5.35 42.11 5.96
C LEU A 288 4.10 41.57 5.27
N THR A 289 3.97 40.25 5.20
CA THR A 289 2.78 39.56 4.67
C THR A 289 2.05 38.90 5.82
N VAL A 290 0.77 39.17 6.00
CA VAL A 290 -0.12 38.46 6.93
C VAL A 290 -1.15 37.68 6.10
N LYS A 291 -1.21 36.38 6.29
CA LYS A 291 -2.13 35.46 5.55
C LYS A 291 -3.00 34.71 6.53
N GLY A 292 -4.32 34.82 6.35
CA GLY A 292 -5.31 33.98 7.02
C GLY A 292 -5.92 33.00 6.05
N SER A 293 -6.17 31.78 6.48
CA SER A 293 -6.90 30.80 5.68
C SER A 293 -7.84 29.93 6.52
N PHE A 294 -8.93 29.50 5.89
CA PHE A 294 -9.87 28.54 6.45
C PHE A 294 -10.11 27.43 5.43
N THR A 295 -9.96 26.19 5.86
CA THR A 295 -10.21 24.99 5.04
C THR A 295 -11.36 24.20 5.64
N TYR A 296 -12.32 23.84 4.79
CA TYR A 296 -13.39 22.91 5.07
C TYR A 296 -13.24 21.70 4.13
N ASN A 297 -13.12 20.50 4.68
CA ASN A 297 -13.03 19.25 3.93
C ASN A 297 -14.11 18.31 4.47
N TYR A 298 -15.06 18.00 3.62
CA TYR A 298 -16.15 17.08 3.90
C TYR A 298 -16.13 15.94 2.90
N TRP A 299 -16.29 14.72 3.35
CA TRP A 299 -16.60 13.60 2.51
C TRP A 299 -17.62 12.68 3.18
N ASP A 300 -18.44 12.09 2.34
CA ASP A 300 -19.34 10.99 2.72
C ASP A 300 -19.11 9.80 1.79
N ARG A 301 -19.21 8.60 2.35
CA ARG A 301 -19.12 7.34 1.64
C ARG A 301 -20.25 6.43 2.05
N ARG A 302 -21.02 6.01 1.07
CA ARG A 302 -22.09 5.04 1.24
C ARG A 302 -21.67 3.72 0.60
N VAL A 303 -21.68 2.65 1.39
CA VAL A 303 -21.47 1.27 0.94
C VAL A 303 -22.81 0.54 1.05
N GLU A 304 -23.25 -0.03 -0.03
CA GLU A 304 -24.44 -0.89 -0.06
C GLU A 304 -23.98 -2.33 -0.27
N GLN A 305 -24.53 -3.26 0.51
CA GLN A 305 -24.29 -4.69 0.38
C GLN A 305 -25.65 -5.37 0.26
N HIS A 306 -25.83 -6.08 -0.85
CA HIS A 306 -27.02 -6.84 -1.17
C HIS A 306 -26.59 -8.29 -1.42
N LEU A 307 -26.84 -9.19 -0.47
CA LEU A 307 -26.47 -10.58 -0.58
C LEU A 307 -27.70 -11.42 -0.92
N THR A 308 -27.68 -12.00 -2.11
CA THR A 308 -28.72 -12.86 -2.64
C THR A 308 -28.40 -14.34 -2.47
N ASP A 309 -29.30 -15.22 -2.88
CA ASP A 309 -29.10 -16.66 -2.82
C ASP A 309 -27.95 -17.13 -3.73
N ARG A 310 -27.21 -18.15 -3.29
CA ARG A 310 -25.96 -18.63 -3.90
C ARG A 310 -25.97 -20.13 -4.17
N ASN A 311 -27.02 -20.64 -4.86
CA ASN A 311 -27.10 -22.05 -5.23
C ASN A 311 -26.00 -22.44 -6.21
N LEU A 312 -25.40 -23.61 -6.00
CA LEU A 312 -24.42 -24.22 -6.88
C LEU A 312 -24.88 -25.63 -7.31
N TYR A 313 -24.55 -26.00 -8.52
CA TYR A 313 -25.05 -27.22 -9.15
C TYR A 313 -23.91 -28.10 -9.62
N ARG A 314 -24.09 -29.43 -9.52
CA ARG A 314 -23.34 -30.42 -10.25
C ARG A 314 -24.10 -30.73 -11.54
N PHE A 315 -23.40 -30.83 -12.65
CA PHE A 315 -24.00 -31.18 -13.93
C PHE A 315 -23.77 -32.67 -14.22
N THR A 316 -24.84 -33.37 -14.57
CA THR A 316 -24.83 -34.77 -14.94
C THR A 316 -25.49 -34.98 -16.31
N ALA A 317 -25.39 -36.19 -16.87
CA ALA A 317 -26.07 -36.52 -18.14
C ALA A 317 -27.59 -36.36 -18.02
N GLU A 318 -28.16 -36.54 -16.83
CA GLU A 318 -29.61 -36.42 -16.54
C GLU A 318 -30.01 -35.00 -16.25
N GLY A 319 -29.07 -34.10 -16.10
CA GLY A 319 -29.32 -32.67 -15.83
C GLY A 319 -28.61 -32.09 -14.58
N PRO A 320 -28.92 -30.83 -14.24
CA PRO A 320 -28.28 -30.18 -13.08
C PRO A 320 -28.86 -30.69 -11.74
N VAL A 321 -27.98 -31.04 -10.83
CA VAL A 321 -28.30 -31.46 -9.45
C VAL A 321 -27.86 -30.39 -8.47
N LEU A 322 -28.76 -29.92 -7.63
CA LEU A 322 -28.42 -28.93 -6.57
C LEU A 322 -27.43 -29.56 -5.58
N LEU A 323 -26.24 -28.98 -5.48
CA LEU A 323 -25.19 -29.40 -4.56
C LEU A 323 -25.31 -28.73 -3.21
N ARG A 324 -25.63 -27.45 -3.23
CA ARG A 324 -25.70 -26.63 -2.03
C ARG A 324 -26.77 -25.58 -2.22
N GLU A 325 -27.75 -25.59 -1.34
CA GLU A 325 -28.58 -24.42 -1.07
C GLU A 325 -27.70 -23.34 -0.46
N GLY A 326 -27.92 -22.09 -0.88
CA GLY A 326 -27.23 -20.97 -0.28
C GLY A 326 -27.49 -20.94 1.22
N THR A 327 -26.58 -21.51 2.02
CA THR A 327 -26.68 -21.54 3.49
C THR A 327 -26.41 -20.17 4.12
N VAL A 328 -26.02 -19.20 3.32
CA VAL A 328 -25.79 -17.84 3.79
C VAL A 328 -27.14 -17.11 3.74
N ARG A 329 -27.61 -16.69 4.89
CA ARG A 329 -28.83 -15.90 5.04
C ARG A 329 -28.75 -14.66 4.17
N THR A 330 -29.70 -14.46 3.25
CA THR A 330 -29.74 -13.29 2.38
C THR A 330 -29.88 -12.01 3.21
N TYR A 331 -29.27 -10.89 2.76
CA TYR A 331 -29.32 -9.65 3.50
C TYR A 331 -29.15 -8.40 2.64
N ILE A 332 -29.66 -7.29 3.15
CA ILE A 332 -29.28 -5.95 2.74
C ILE A 332 -28.59 -5.25 3.91
N ARG A 333 -27.42 -4.69 3.65
CA ARG A 333 -26.65 -3.91 4.62
C ARG A 333 -26.21 -2.58 4.00
N ARG A 334 -26.28 -1.52 4.79
CA ARG A 334 -25.77 -0.21 4.44
C ARG A 334 -24.78 0.28 5.47
N TYR A 335 -23.68 0.85 4.97
CA TYR A 335 -22.73 1.60 5.78
C TYR A 335 -22.71 3.03 5.29
N ASN A 336 -22.88 3.97 6.20
CA ASN A 336 -22.71 5.39 5.97
C ASN A 336 -21.50 5.87 6.75
N TYR A 337 -20.51 6.40 6.07
CA TYR A 337 -19.35 7.04 6.67
C TYR A 337 -19.38 8.52 6.31
N ALA A 338 -19.11 9.39 7.26
CA ALA A 338 -18.90 10.81 7.00
C ALA A 338 -17.70 11.33 7.78
N ASN A 339 -16.96 12.24 7.18
CA ASN A 339 -15.86 12.93 7.83
C ASN A 339 -15.98 14.43 7.59
N THR A 340 -15.85 15.18 8.65
CA THR A 340 -15.75 16.64 8.61
C THR A 340 -14.41 17.07 9.19
N PHE A 341 -13.57 17.70 8.37
CA PHE A 341 -12.31 18.30 8.81
C PHE A 341 -12.36 19.82 8.58
N ARG A 342 -11.95 20.58 9.59
CA ARG A 342 -11.83 22.03 9.55
C ARG A 342 -10.45 22.45 9.99
N SER A 343 -9.84 23.41 9.29
CA SER A 343 -8.57 23.97 9.68
C SER A 343 -8.59 25.49 9.49
N SER A 344 -8.12 26.20 10.48
CA SER A 344 -7.87 27.64 10.41
C SER A 344 -6.38 27.89 10.62
N GLU A 345 -5.79 28.76 9.83
CA GLU A 345 -4.38 29.12 9.92
C GLU A 345 -4.20 30.63 9.76
N LEU A 346 -3.36 31.21 10.60
CA LEU A 346 -2.92 32.61 10.52
C LEU A 346 -1.39 32.63 10.56
N THR A 347 -0.77 33.23 9.55
CA THR A 347 0.68 33.43 9.47
C THR A 347 1.03 34.88 9.25
N ALA A 348 2.12 35.32 9.86
CA ALA A 348 2.75 36.62 9.60
C ALA A 348 4.22 36.37 9.23
N SER A 349 4.64 36.82 8.06
CA SER A 349 6.02 36.69 7.58
C SER A 349 6.59 38.05 7.23
N TYR A 350 7.79 38.33 7.72
CA TYR A 350 8.53 39.57 7.43
C TYR A 350 9.85 39.23 6.74
N ARG A 351 10.05 39.76 5.54
CA ARG A 351 11.29 39.63 4.76
C ARG A 351 12.06 40.94 4.87
N PHE A 352 13.36 40.82 5.13
CA PHE A 352 14.26 41.99 5.24
C PHE A 352 15.55 41.70 4.46
N ASN A 353 16.14 42.76 3.97
CA ASN A 353 17.44 42.74 3.32
C ASN A 353 18.24 43.92 3.86
N VAL A 354 19.37 43.60 4.55
CA VAL A 354 20.25 44.57 5.17
C VAL A 354 21.67 44.31 4.69
N SER A 355 22.15 45.15 3.74
CA SER A 355 23.46 44.93 3.10
C SER A 355 23.58 43.51 2.49
N LYS A 356 24.45 42.65 3.00
CA LYS A 356 24.69 41.28 2.55
C LYS A 356 23.82 40.26 3.25
N LEU A 357 23.00 40.65 4.21
CA LEU A 357 22.12 39.78 4.96
C LEU A 357 20.70 39.84 4.41
N GLU A 358 20.26 38.74 3.82
CA GLU A 358 18.87 38.49 3.50
C GLU A 358 18.25 37.60 4.57
N GLY A 359 17.06 37.94 5.02
CA GLY A 359 16.40 37.14 6.04
C GLY A 359 14.89 37.16 5.96
N SER A 360 14.28 36.13 6.57
CA SER A 360 12.85 36.14 6.83
C SER A 360 12.52 35.58 8.21
N VAL A 361 11.52 36.15 8.85
CA VAL A 361 10.91 35.65 10.07
C VAL A 361 9.45 35.32 9.78
N LEU A 362 8.99 34.15 10.19
CA LEU A 362 7.60 33.73 10.11
C LEU A 362 7.14 33.31 11.50
N ALA A 363 5.94 33.76 11.88
CA ALA A 363 5.19 33.29 13.03
C ALA A 363 3.81 32.83 12.58
N GLY A 364 3.32 31.73 13.12
CA GLY A 364 2.04 31.15 12.74
C GLY A 364 1.28 30.50 13.88
N TYR A 365 -0.02 30.50 13.72
CA TYR A 365 -0.96 29.77 14.56
C TYR A 365 -1.88 28.95 13.67
N SER A 366 -2.16 27.70 14.07
CA SER A 366 -3.17 26.88 13.39
C SER A 366 -4.04 26.12 14.39
N GLN A 367 -5.28 25.90 13.99
CA GLN A 367 -6.24 25.07 14.72
C GLN A 367 -6.90 24.11 13.76
N GLU A 368 -6.98 22.84 14.16
CA GLU A 368 -7.61 21.75 13.42
C GLU A 368 -8.70 21.06 14.26
N TYR A 369 -9.73 20.62 13.59
CA TYR A 369 -10.79 19.79 14.16
C TYR A 369 -11.22 18.74 13.14
N ASN A 370 -11.40 17.53 13.60
CA ASN A 370 -11.86 16.40 12.77
C ASN A 370 -12.94 15.61 13.50
N LYS A 371 -13.98 15.27 12.77
CA LYS A 371 -15.06 14.38 13.21
C LYS A 371 -15.26 13.27 12.20
N ASN A 372 -15.19 12.02 12.62
CA ASN A 372 -15.58 10.85 11.84
C ASN A 372 -16.91 10.33 12.38
N GLU A 373 -17.84 10.02 11.50
CA GLU A 373 -19.16 9.46 11.80
C GLU A 373 -19.35 8.17 11.05
N TYR A 374 -19.96 7.20 11.69
CA TYR A 374 -20.23 5.88 11.14
C TYR A 374 -21.62 5.41 11.57
N GLU A 375 -22.38 4.88 10.60
CA GLU A 375 -23.65 4.21 10.83
C GLU A 375 -23.74 2.95 9.97
N SER A 376 -24.38 1.92 10.50
CA SER A 376 -24.69 0.71 9.73
C SER A 376 -26.09 0.19 10.04
N PHE A 377 -26.75 -0.31 9.01
CA PHE A 377 -28.09 -0.88 9.05
C PHE A 377 -28.06 -2.22 8.34
N LEU A 378 -28.59 -3.26 8.98
CA LEU A 378 -28.64 -4.61 8.45
C LEU A 378 -30.04 -5.20 8.60
N ARG A 379 -30.56 -5.78 7.52
CA ARG A 379 -31.75 -6.63 7.56
C ARG A 379 -31.51 -7.92 6.78
N TYR A 380 -32.11 -8.98 7.25
CA TYR A 380 -32.00 -10.34 6.73
C TYR A 380 -33.28 -10.80 6.05
N ASP A 381 -33.17 -11.91 5.33
CA ASP A 381 -34.27 -12.66 4.73
C ASP A 381 -35.00 -11.83 3.68
N LEU A 382 -34.35 -11.69 2.53
CA LEU A 382 -34.96 -11.01 1.37
C LEU A 382 -36.24 -11.70 0.95
N ILE A 383 -37.26 -10.91 0.69
CA ILE A 383 -38.54 -11.40 0.17
C ILE A 383 -38.39 -11.82 -1.29
N ASP A 384 -37.57 -11.07 -2.03
CA ASP A 384 -37.24 -11.30 -3.43
C ASP A 384 -35.83 -10.74 -3.68
N ASP A 385 -34.97 -11.53 -4.33
CA ASP A 385 -33.55 -11.22 -4.59
C ASP A 385 -33.37 -10.04 -5.56
N SER A 386 -34.38 -9.65 -6.31
CA SER A 386 -34.33 -8.48 -7.21
C SER A 386 -34.51 -7.14 -6.48
N LEU A 387 -35.00 -7.15 -5.24
CA LEU A 387 -35.31 -5.96 -4.47
C LEU A 387 -34.13 -5.43 -3.72
N THR A 388 -33.72 -4.18 -3.97
CA THR A 388 -32.55 -3.52 -3.36
C THR A 388 -32.90 -2.57 -2.22
N SER A 389 -34.19 -2.41 -1.87
CA SER A 389 -34.60 -1.60 -0.73
C SER A 389 -34.36 -2.32 0.59
N ILE A 390 -33.87 -1.63 1.62
CA ILE A 390 -33.67 -2.22 2.95
C ILE A 390 -34.97 -2.79 3.55
N ASN A 391 -36.15 -2.28 3.14
CA ASN A 391 -37.43 -2.79 3.55
C ASN A 391 -37.85 -4.08 2.86
N ALA A 392 -37.16 -4.52 1.83
CA ALA A 392 -37.38 -5.77 1.13
C ALA A 392 -36.92 -7.01 1.92
N ALA A 393 -36.24 -6.83 3.02
CA ALA A 393 -35.82 -7.89 3.94
C ALA A 393 -36.76 -7.93 5.16
N SER A 394 -37.17 -9.16 5.56
CA SER A 394 -38.23 -9.37 6.53
C SER A 394 -37.75 -9.31 7.99
N THR A 395 -36.48 -9.68 8.28
CA THR A 395 -35.97 -9.82 9.62
C THR A 395 -34.96 -8.72 9.95
N ASN A 396 -35.11 -8.10 11.14
CA ASN A 396 -34.20 -7.08 11.62
C ASN A 396 -32.83 -7.69 12.02
N GLY A 397 -31.78 -7.05 11.56
CA GLY A 397 -30.40 -7.30 11.98
C GLY A 397 -29.85 -6.19 12.88
N PRO A 398 -28.55 -6.24 13.21
CA PRO A 398 -27.89 -5.22 14.03
C PRO A 398 -27.93 -3.83 13.38
N ILE A 399 -28.17 -2.82 14.23
CA ILE A 399 -27.97 -1.41 13.91
C ILE A 399 -26.81 -0.92 14.75
N ALA A 400 -25.87 -0.23 14.17
CA ALA A 400 -24.74 0.35 14.88
C ALA A 400 -24.44 1.77 14.39
N GLY A 401 -23.92 2.60 15.29
CA GLY A 401 -23.43 3.93 14.96
C GLY A 401 -22.54 4.48 16.03
N ASN A 402 -21.56 5.26 15.64
CA ASN A 402 -20.67 5.99 16.54
C ASN A 402 -20.05 7.21 15.85
N TYR A 403 -19.41 8.04 16.64
CA TYR A 403 -18.55 9.10 16.11
C TYR A 403 -17.29 9.24 16.98
N THR A 404 -16.23 9.73 16.36
CA THR A 404 -14.98 10.07 17.03
C THR A 404 -14.49 11.44 16.62
N GLU A 405 -13.90 12.16 17.56
CA GLU A 405 -13.44 13.54 17.35
C GLU A 405 -12.02 13.72 17.87
N TRP A 406 -11.28 14.61 17.21
CA TRP A 406 -10.03 15.14 17.75
C TRP A 406 -9.82 16.59 17.31
N SER A 407 -9.06 17.31 18.10
CA SER A 407 -8.61 18.66 17.77
C SER A 407 -7.12 18.85 18.07
N MET A 408 -6.53 19.81 17.36
CA MET A 408 -5.13 20.20 17.54
C MET A 408 -4.98 21.70 17.43
N ARG A 409 -4.13 22.27 18.27
CA ARG A 409 -3.70 23.68 18.21
C ARG A 409 -2.20 23.72 18.09
N SER A 410 -1.70 24.63 17.27
CA SER A 410 -0.27 24.72 17.00
C SER A 410 0.20 26.15 16.93
N TRP A 411 1.37 26.39 17.52
CA TRP A 411 2.15 27.61 17.35
C TRP A 411 3.45 27.27 16.65
N PHE A 412 3.84 28.03 15.66
CA PHE A 412 5.07 27.73 14.94
C PHE A 412 5.78 29.00 14.47
N GLY A 413 7.09 28.91 14.32
CA GLY A 413 7.91 29.99 13.82
C GLY A 413 9.08 29.48 13.02
N ARG A 414 9.56 30.29 12.09
CA ARG A 414 10.74 30.04 11.25
C ARG A 414 11.57 31.31 11.14
N LEU A 415 12.87 31.18 11.27
CA LEU A 415 13.87 32.15 10.92
C LEU A 415 14.73 31.58 9.80
N THR A 416 14.87 32.32 8.69
CA THR A 416 15.85 32.01 7.64
C THR A 416 16.79 33.19 7.46
N LEU A 417 18.10 32.91 7.37
CA LEU A 417 19.15 33.88 7.15
C LEU A 417 20.05 33.40 6.01
N ASN A 418 20.38 34.30 5.10
CA ASN A 418 21.32 34.10 4.02
C ASN A 418 22.33 35.27 4.06
N TRP A 419 23.60 34.96 4.37
CA TRP A 419 24.67 35.95 4.40
C TRP A 419 25.54 35.82 3.17
N ASP A 420 25.51 36.85 2.31
CA ASP A 420 26.38 36.99 1.13
C ASP A 420 26.30 35.79 0.18
N ASP A 421 25.17 35.09 0.18
CA ASP A 421 24.92 33.86 -0.57
C ASP A 421 25.89 32.70 -0.25
N ARG A 422 26.59 32.78 0.88
CA ARG A 422 27.60 31.83 1.34
C ARG A 422 27.16 31.03 2.54
N TYR A 423 26.62 31.71 3.56
CA TYR A 423 26.25 31.09 4.83
C TYR A 423 24.73 31.14 4.97
N LEU A 424 24.14 29.96 5.08
CA LEU A 424 22.70 29.77 5.18
C LEU A 424 22.38 29.23 6.58
N LEU A 425 21.38 29.79 7.22
CA LEU A 425 20.88 29.32 8.51
C LEU A 425 19.35 29.29 8.47
N GLU A 426 18.77 28.19 8.91
CA GLU A 426 17.33 28.10 9.17
C GLU A 426 17.10 27.52 10.55
N ALA A 427 16.22 28.16 11.34
CA ALA A 427 15.77 27.67 12.63
C ALA A 427 14.24 27.63 12.64
N ASN A 428 13.68 26.52 13.10
CA ASN A 428 12.24 26.37 13.26
C ASN A 428 11.91 25.96 14.70
N PHE A 429 10.77 26.41 15.15
CA PHE A 429 10.17 25.97 16.41
C PHE A 429 8.70 25.71 16.21
N ARG A 430 8.21 24.59 16.78
CA ARG A 430 6.80 24.26 16.76
C ARG A 430 6.35 23.70 18.11
N ALA A 431 5.17 24.13 18.56
CA ALA A 431 4.47 23.60 19.72
C ALA A 431 3.08 23.13 19.28
N ASP A 432 2.82 21.82 19.40
CA ASP A 432 1.55 21.19 19.02
C ASP A 432 0.83 20.64 20.25
N GLY A 433 -0.44 21.02 20.45
CA GLY A 433 -1.31 20.52 21.50
C GLY A 433 -2.44 19.66 20.94
N SER A 434 -2.48 18.38 21.27
CA SER A 434 -3.46 17.40 20.78
C SER A 434 -4.46 16.98 21.84
N SER A 435 -5.75 16.93 21.48
CA SER A 435 -6.82 16.42 22.35
C SER A 435 -6.75 14.89 22.57
N LYS A 436 -5.90 14.17 21.85
CA LYS A 436 -5.70 12.72 22.03
C LYS A 436 -4.96 12.37 23.33
N PHE A 437 -4.33 13.34 23.97
CA PHE A 437 -3.55 13.17 25.20
C PHE A 437 -4.22 13.84 26.39
N ALA A 438 -3.91 13.37 27.60
CA ALA A 438 -4.32 14.00 28.84
C ALA A 438 -3.85 15.46 28.93
N PRO A 439 -4.54 16.34 29.68
CA PRO A 439 -4.23 17.77 29.73
C PRO A 439 -2.75 18.09 30.01
N GLU A 440 -2.09 17.32 30.88
CA GLU A 440 -0.70 17.50 31.30
C GLU A 440 0.29 17.07 30.23
N HIS A 441 -0.12 16.22 29.26
CA HIS A 441 0.73 15.62 28.23
C HIS A 441 0.35 16.07 26.81
N ARG A 442 -0.57 17.03 26.65
CA ARG A 442 -1.07 17.49 25.35
C ARG A 442 -0.02 18.14 24.47
N TRP A 443 0.89 18.92 25.09
CA TRP A 443 1.82 19.75 24.34
C TRP A 443 3.13 19.04 24.05
N GLY A 444 3.47 18.96 22.76
CA GLY A 444 4.77 18.56 22.26
C GLY A 444 5.53 19.77 21.71
N TYR A 445 6.85 19.80 21.91
CA TYR A 445 7.74 20.86 21.47
C TYR A 445 8.80 20.31 20.53
N PHE A 446 8.94 20.91 19.36
CA PHE A 446 9.69 20.38 18.22
C PHE A 446 10.59 21.46 17.59
N PRO A 447 11.78 21.68 18.14
CA PRO A 447 12.78 22.58 17.57
C PRO A 447 13.54 21.90 16.43
N SER A 448 13.98 22.70 15.44
CA SER A 448 14.92 22.24 14.41
C SER A 448 15.82 23.38 13.93
N VAL A 449 17.02 23.03 13.50
CA VAL A 449 18.01 23.96 12.95
C VAL A 449 18.72 23.30 11.77
N SER A 450 19.01 24.07 10.73
CA SER A 450 19.89 23.66 9.63
C SER A 450 20.86 24.79 9.27
N ALA A 451 22.07 24.38 8.88
CA ALA A 451 23.10 25.29 8.41
C ALA A 451 23.65 24.80 7.06
N GLY A 452 23.97 25.74 6.19
CA GLY A 452 24.57 25.46 4.91
C GLY A 452 25.73 26.43 4.63
N TRP A 453 26.82 25.87 4.06
CA TRP A 453 27.96 26.64 3.62
C TRP A 453 28.24 26.39 2.15
N ARG A 454 28.08 27.41 1.32
CA ARG A 454 28.39 27.37 -0.12
C ARG A 454 29.87 27.61 -0.33
N LEU A 455 30.66 26.57 -0.20
CA LEU A 455 32.11 26.60 -0.38
C LEU A 455 32.52 27.16 -1.74
N SER A 456 31.77 26.84 -2.81
CA SER A 456 32.03 27.31 -4.15
C SER A 456 31.96 28.84 -4.32
N GLN A 457 31.36 29.57 -3.36
CA GLN A 457 31.28 31.02 -3.37
C GLN A 457 32.44 31.71 -2.60
N GLU A 458 33.33 30.90 -1.99
CA GLU A 458 34.49 31.43 -1.28
C GLU A 458 35.63 31.80 -2.25
N LYS A 459 36.34 32.88 -1.96
CA LYS A 459 37.43 33.38 -2.81
C LYS A 459 38.53 32.35 -3.04
N PHE A 460 38.84 31.53 -2.07
CA PHE A 460 39.84 30.46 -2.21
C PHE A 460 39.43 29.32 -3.16
N MET A 461 38.13 29.26 -3.54
CA MET A 461 37.60 28.29 -4.50
C MET A 461 37.52 28.85 -5.93
N GLU A 462 37.79 30.14 -6.16
CA GLU A 462 37.80 30.75 -7.50
C GLU A 462 38.63 29.95 -8.53
N PRO A 463 39.81 29.42 -8.21
CA PRO A 463 40.58 28.62 -9.18
C PRO A 463 39.87 27.33 -9.64
N ALA A 464 38.98 26.79 -8.82
CA ALA A 464 38.20 25.59 -9.15
C ALA A 464 36.94 25.89 -9.98
N SER A 465 36.54 27.15 -10.13
CA SER A 465 35.27 27.57 -10.77
C SER A 465 35.11 27.09 -12.22
N SER A 466 36.22 26.77 -12.92
CA SER A 466 36.19 26.25 -14.28
C SER A 466 35.59 24.85 -14.42
N TRP A 467 35.66 24.02 -13.38
CA TRP A 467 35.14 22.65 -13.35
C TRP A 467 34.13 22.39 -12.22
N LEU A 468 34.22 23.15 -11.12
CA LEU A 468 33.34 23.05 -9.95
C LEU A 468 32.34 24.22 -9.96
N SER A 469 31.11 23.96 -10.38
CA SER A 469 30.07 24.97 -10.50
C SER A 469 29.33 25.23 -9.19
N ASN A 470 29.24 24.22 -8.33
CA ASN A 470 28.61 24.31 -7.02
C ASN A 470 29.24 23.32 -6.04
N LEU A 471 29.50 23.77 -4.82
CA LEU A 471 29.85 22.90 -3.70
C LEU A 471 29.25 23.51 -2.43
N LYS A 472 28.30 22.77 -1.82
CA LYS A 472 27.64 23.19 -0.59
C LYS A 472 27.66 22.09 0.43
N LEU A 473 28.18 22.39 1.62
CA LEU A 473 28.02 21.53 2.79
C LEU A 473 26.75 21.92 3.53
N ARG A 474 26.03 20.94 4.03
CA ARG A 474 24.84 21.18 4.86
C ARG A 474 24.78 20.21 6.03
N ALA A 475 24.23 20.70 7.14
CA ALA A 475 23.96 19.91 8.31
C ALA A 475 22.62 20.34 8.91
N SER A 476 21.84 19.40 9.42
CA SER A 476 20.60 19.69 10.13
C SER A 476 20.41 18.78 11.33
N TYR A 477 19.74 19.34 12.34
CA TYR A 477 19.25 18.60 13.49
C TYR A 477 17.87 19.09 13.82
N GLY A 478 16.93 18.17 14.11
CA GLY A 478 15.59 18.56 14.49
C GLY A 478 14.78 17.45 15.12
N SER A 479 13.74 17.86 15.82
CA SER A 479 12.76 17.01 16.46
C SER A 479 11.40 17.17 15.78
N LEU A 480 10.73 16.08 15.55
CA LEU A 480 9.35 16.02 15.00
C LEU A 480 8.49 15.15 15.91
N GLY A 481 7.22 15.52 16.09
CA GLY A 481 6.25 14.71 16.82
C GLY A 481 5.42 13.83 15.91
N ASN A 482 4.83 12.79 16.49
CA ASN A 482 3.80 12.00 15.85
C ASN A 482 2.69 11.65 16.85
N ASN A 483 1.43 11.82 16.47
CA ASN A 483 0.25 11.41 17.21
C ASN A 483 -0.73 10.60 16.34
N SER A 484 -0.32 10.21 15.12
CA SER A 484 -1.20 9.49 14.19
C SER A 484 -1.50 8.07 14.65
N THR A 485 -0.53 7.41 15.29
CA THR A 485 -0.64 6.06 15.85
C THR A 485 -1.49 5.99 17.11
N THR A 486 -1.72 7.14 17.79
CA THR A 486 -2.53 7.20 19.00
C THR A 486 -4.02 7.07 18.66
N SER A 487 -4.68 6.05 19.21
CA SER A 487 -6.12 5.91 19.17
C SER A 487 -6.83 7.03 19.94
N TYR A 488 -8.15 7.16 19.71
CA TYR A 488 -8.95 8.20 20.35
C TYR A 488 -9.21 7.85 21.81
N TYR A 489 -9.15 8.83 22.69
CA TYR A 489 -9.57 8.77 24.12
C TYR A 489 -8.81 7.77 25.00
N MET A 490 -7.65 7.26 24.58
CA MET A 490 -6.87 6.25 25.30
C MET A 490 -6.36 6.71 26.68
N TYR A 491 -6.41 8.02 26.95
CA TYR A 491 -6.09 8.55 28.28
C TYR A 491 -7.24 8.45 29.28
N GLN A 492 -8.41 7.96 28.85
CA GLN A 492 -9.62 7.76 29.65
C GLN A 492 -10.02 6.28 29.65
N SER A 493 -10.69 5.84 30.71
CA SER A 493 -11.35 4.53 30.74
C SER A 493 -12.54 4.52 29.80
N LEU A 494 -12.58 3.54 28.88
CA LEU A 494 -13.68 3.39 27.95
C LEU A 494 -14.61 2.26 28.38
N TYR A 495 -15.90 2.48 28.23
CA TYR A 495 -16.96 1.55 28.56
C TYR A 495 -17.78 1.21 27.31
N ALA A 496 -18.18 -0.05 27.18
CA ALA A 496 -19.11 -0.49 26.16
C ALA A 496 -20.36 -1.11 26.82
N ALA A 497 -21.48 -1.06 26.12
CA ALA A 497 -22.67 -1.76 26.50
C ALA A 497 -22.40 -3.27 26.59
N SER A 498 -22.80 -3.92 27.65
CA SER A 498 -22.60 -5.34 27.89
C SER A 498 -23.84 -5.91 28.55
N ASN A 499 -24.24 -7.11 28.16
CA ASN A 499 -25.33 -7.81 28.80
C ASN A 499 -24.81 -8.63 29.97
N TYR A 500 -25.54 -8.63 31.06
CA TYR A 500 -25.29 -9.41 32.27
C TYR A 500 -26.49 -10.29 32.58
N ILE A 501 -26.25 -11.43 33.18
CA ILE A 501 -27.37 -12.30 33.63
C ILE A 501 -27.58 -12.02 35.12
N LEU A 502 -28.74 -11.43 35.47
CA LEU A 502 -29.16 -11.19 36.83
C LEU A 502 -30.48 -11.95 37.06
N ASN A 503 -30.47 -12.82 38.06
CA ASN A 503 -31.63 -13.62 38.44
C ASN A 503 -32.30 -14.37 37.26
N GLY A 504 -31.45 -14.97 36.38
CA GLY A 504 -31.88 -15.72 35.18
C GLY A 504 -32.40 -14.87 34.02
N SER A 505 -32.34 -13.56 34.11
CA SER A 505 -32.76 -12.63 33.05
C SER A 505 -31.58 -11.80 32.54
N ILE A 506 -31.60 -11.46 31.23
CA ILE A 506 -30.60 -10.58 30.64
C ILE A 506 -30.86 -9.14 31.09
N ALA A 507 -29.88 -8.56 31.79
CA ALA A 507 -29.86 -7.14 32.18
C ALA A 507 -28.80 -6.40 31.37
N GLY A 508 -29.17 -5.28 30.73
CA GLY A 508 -28.24 -4.39 30.06
C GLY A 508 -27.40 -3.60 31.06
N GLY A 509 -26.12 -3.48 30.79
CA GLY A 509 -25.17 -2.73 31.63
C GLY A 509 -24.02 -2.17 30.81
N PHE A 510 -22.96 -1.75 31.49
CA PHE A 510 -21.72 -1.27 30.88
C PHE A 510 -20.53 -2.00 31.50
N ALA A 511 -19.63 -2.48 30.66
CA ALA A 511 -18.36 -3.03 31.07
C ALA A 511 -17.22 -2.13 30.62
N GLN A 512 -16.20 -1.97 31.45
CA GLN A 512 -14.97 -1.32 31.08
C GLN A 512 -14.23 -2.19 30.06
N THR A 513 -13.96 -1.66 28.87
CA THR A 513 -13.29 -2.37 27.79
C THR A 513 -11.82 -1.99 27.66
N ILE A 514 -11.47 -0.75 28.01
CA ILE A 514 -10.11 -0.22 27.89
C ILE A 514 -9.75 0.50 29.21
N LEU A 515 -8.58 0.16 29.73
CA LEU A 515 -7.98 0.85 30.89
C LEU A 515 -7.41 2.21 30.46
N ALA A 516 -7.46 3.19 31.34
CA ALA A 516 -6.89 4.51 31.07
C ALA A 516 -5.36 4.49 31.08
N ASN A 517 -4.74 5.24 30.14
CA ASN A 517 -3.33 5.60 30.21
C ASN A 517 -3.16 7.12 30.17
N SER A 518 -3.25 7.77 31.32
CA SER A 518 -3.06 9.25 31.42
C SER A 518 -1.65 9.73 31.12
N ARG A 519 -0.63 8.81 31.13
CA ARG A 519 0.77 9.14 30.84
C ARG A 519 1.11 9.09 29.34
N LEU A 520 0.12 8.75 28.50
CA LEU A 520 0.32 8.69 27.05
C LEU A 520 0.78 10.03 26.52
N THR A 521 1.85 10.05 25.74
CA THR A 521 2.43 11.26 25.17
C THR A 521 2.88 11.06 23.72
N TRP A 522 3.40 12.12 23.12
CA TRP A 522 3.89 12.15 21.75
C TRP A 522 5.02 11.16 21.49
N GLU A 523 4.96 10.46 20.38
CA GLU A 523 6.16 9.86 19.78
C GLU A 523 7.05 10.99 19.26
N LYS A 524 8.35 10.92 19.50
CA LYS A 524 9.34 11.91 19.07
C LYS A 524 10.37 11.29 18.13
N THR A 525 10.55 11.92 16.97
CA THR A 525 11.58 11.55 16.01
C THR A 525 12.64 12.63 16.00
N ASN A 526 13.85 12.30 16.42
CA ASN A 526 15.02 13.16 16.32
C ASN A 526 15.83 12.75 15.09
N MET A 527 16.13 13.71 14.22
CA MET A 527 16.89 13.50 13.00
C MET A 527 18.16 14.34 12.99
N THR A 528 19.25 13.72 12.55
CA THR A 528 20.52 14.39 12.23
C THR A 528 20.87 14.05 10.80
N ASN A 529 21.12 15.07 9.97
CA ASN A 529 21.51 14.89 8.58
C ASN A 529 22.78 15.71 8.32
N VAL A 530 23.69 15.12 7.55
CA VAL A 530 24.87 15.81 7.00
C VAL A 530 24.94 15.50 5.52
N GLY A 531 25.10 16.51 4.69
CA GLY A 531 25.06 16.34 3.23
C GLY A 531 26.02 17.25 2.50
N VAL A 532 26.35 16.84 1.30
CA VAL A 532 27.14 17.59 0.31
C VAL A 532 26.32 17.68 -0.96
N ASP A 533 26.06 18.91 -1.42
CA ASP A 533 25.47 19.16 -2.73
C ASP A 533 26.59 19.66 -3.66
N PHE A 534 26.73 19.08 -4.84
CA PHE A 534 27.79 19.40 -5.79
C PHE A 534 27.28 19.57 -7.22
N GLY A 535 28.00 20.40 -7.98
CA GLY A 535 27.82 20.59 -9.41
C GLY A 535 29.15 20.70 -10.11
N PHE A 536 29.36 19.91 -11.14
CA PHE A 536 30.59 19.90 -11.95
C PHE A 536 30.32 20.21 -13.41
N PHE A 537 31.39 20.67 -14.12
CA PHE A 537 31.37 20.87 -15.57
C PHE A 537 30.24 21.79 -16.06
N ASN A 538 30.14 23.01 -15.48
CA ASN A 538 29.03 23.95 -15.72
C ASN A 538 27.65 23.33 -15.40
N SER A 539 27.56 22.63 -14.27
CA SER A 539 26.35 21.96 -13.79
C SER A 539 25.81 20.86 -14.75
N ARG A 540 26.68 20.29 -15.61
CA ARG A 540 26.27 19.08 -16.35
C ARG A 540 26.09 17.88 -15.42
N LEU A 541 27.01 17.66 -14.49
CA LEU A 541 26.86 16.72 -13.39
C LEU A 541 26.43 17.48 -12.14
N ASN A 542 25.25 17.17 -11.63
CA ASN A 542 24.75 17.62 -10.34
C ASN A 542 24.46 16.42 -9.47
N GLY A 543 24.61 16.59 -8.17
CA GLY A 543 24.25 15.51 -7.26
C GLY A 543 24.29 15.92 -5.81
N SER A 544 23.84 15.00 -4.98
CA SER A 544 23.93 15.09 -3.53
C SER A 544 24.33 13.75 -2.92
N LEU A 545 25.06 13.85 -1.82
CA LEU A 545 25.38 12.75 -0.93
C LEU A 545 24.91 13.13 0.46
N GLU A 546 24.12 12.28 1.10
CA GLU A 546 23.54 12.53 2.41
C GLU A 546 23.68 11.34 3.34
N LEU A 547 24.16 11.61 4.57
CA LEU A 547 24.19 10.67 5.68
C LEU A 547 23.15 11.12 6.71
N TYR A 548 22.33 10.20 7.19
CA TYR A 548 21.33 10.51 8.19
C TYR A 548 21.27 9.51 9.33
N SER A 549 20.81 10.00 10.47
CA SER A 549 20.41 9.19 11.63
C SER A 549 19.05 9.67 12.12
N LYS A 550 18.06 8.80 12.07
CA LYS A 550 16.68 9.03 12.52
C LYS A 550 16.39 8.14 13.72
N LYS A 551 16.18 8.75 14.88
CA LYS A 551 15.85 8.07 16.14
C LYS A 551 14.39 8.39 16.50
N THR A 552 13.52 7.39 16.53
CA THR A 552 12.14 7.53 16.98
C THR A 552 12.01 6.93 18.37
N ASP A 553 11.70 7.77 19.33
CA ASP A 553 11.51 7.43 20.74
C ASP A 553 10.05 7.53 21.16
N GLY A 554 9.67 6.75 22.18
CA GLY A 554 8.31 6.73 22.69
C GLY A 554 7.31 6.12 21.74
N ILE A 555 7.73 5.18 20.90
CA ILE A 555 6.84 4.45 19.99
C ILE A 555 5.78 3.73 20.82
N LEU A 556 4.53 3.89 20.41
CA LEU A 556 3.37 3.29 21.04
C LEU A 556 3.28 1.80 20.67
N ILE A 557 3.30 0.97 21.70
CA ILE A 557 3.14 -0.48 21.57
C ILE A 557 2.16 -1.03 22.60
N ALA A 558 1.39 -2.04 22.19
CA ALA A 558 0.58 -2.82 23.09
C ALA A 558 1.47 -3.68 23.99
N ILE A 559 1.26 -3.58 25.30
CA ILE A 559 1.90 -4.45 26.30
C ILE A 559 0.84 -5.43 26.78
N PRO A 560 1.12 -6.75 26.85
CA PRO A 560 0.16 -7.72 27.38
C PRO A 560 -0.28 -7.34 28.79
N ALA A 561 -1.59 -7.38 29.03
CA ALA A 561 -2.15 -7.21 30.36
C ALA A 561 -1.80 -8.40 31.26
N PRO A 562 -1.52 -8.20 32.56
CA PRO A 562 -1.57 -9.27 33.52
C PRO A 562 -2.95 -9.96 33.51
N LEU A 563 -2.98 -11.27 33.71
CA LEU A 563 -4.23 -12.06 33.65
C LEU A 563 -5.28 -11.58 34.65
N GLU A 564 -4.87 -10.94 35.75
CA GLU A 564 -5.72 -10.38 36.80
C GLU A 564 -6.62 -9.25 36.30
N HIS A 565 -6.28 -8.62 35.17
CA HIS A 565 -7.13 -7.58 34.54
C HIS A 565 -8.30 -8.15 33.73
N GLY A 566 -8.43 -9.47 33.67
CA GLY A 566 -9.51 -10.14 32.93
C GLY A 566 -9.47 -9.83 31.43
N THR A 567 -10.64 -9.48 30.87
CA THR A 567 -10.78 -9.22 29.40
C THR A 567 -10.53 -7.77 29.01
N SER A 568 -10.20 -6.86 29.93
CA SER A 568 -9.94 -5.45 29.61
C SER A 568 -8.67 -5.29 28.80
N THR A 569 -8.72 -4.54 27.72
CA THR A 569 -7.56 -4.21 26.91
C THR A 569 -6.71 -3.17 27.64
N VAL A 570 -5.41 -3.42 27.74
CA VAL A 570 -4.45 -2.42 28.20
C VAL A 570 -4.15 -1.46 27.05
N PRO A 571 -4.20 -0.14 27.27
CA PRO A 571 -3.85 0.83 26.24
C PRO A 571 -2.36 0.75 25.88
N ASP A 572 -2.03 1.19 24.67
CA ASP A 572 -0.66 1.33 24.22
C ASP A 572 0.17 2.19 25.17
N GLN A 573 1.46 1.92 25.23
CA GLN A 573 2.42 2.63 26.05
C GLN A 573 3.60 3.13 25.21
N ASN A 574 4.19 4.27 25.58
CA ASN A 574 5.42 4.80 24.97
C ASN A 574 6.64 3.97 25.40
N ALA A 575 6.81 2.75 24.87
CA ALA A 575 7.70 1.72 25.40
C ALA A 575 8.74 1.18 24.40
N ALA A 576 8.83 1.75 23.17
CA ALA A 576 9.84 1.33 22.19
C ALA A 576 10.62 2.50 21.61
N GLU A 577 11.83 2.19 21.12
CA GLU A 577 12.72 3.12 20.45
C GLU A 577 13.38 2.41 19.26
N VAL A 578 13.39 3.06 18.10
CA VAL A 578 13.98 2.55 16.86
C VAL A 578 14.92 3.59 16.26
N VAL A 579 16.08 3.14 15.81
CA VAL A 579 17.09 3.96 15.13
C VAL A 579 17.24 3.48 13.70
N ASN A 580 17.12 4.40 12.75
CA ASN A 580 17.43 4.19 11.34
C ASN A 580 18.63 5.04 10.98
N LYS A 581 19.64 4.44 10.36
CA LYS A 581 20.80 5.15 9.80
C LYS A 581 20.91 4.83 8.33
N GLY A 582 21.27 5.80 7.52
CA GLY A 582 21.33 5.56 6.09
C GLY A 582 22.21 6.52 5.33
N LEU A 583 22.40 6.15 4.07
CA LEU A 583 23.10 6.89 3.05
C LEU A 583 22.15 7.09 1.88
N GLU A 584 22.07 8.31 1.36
CA GLU A 584 21.36 8.61 0.10
C GLU A 584 22.32 9.26 -0.88
N VAL A 585 22.23 8.83 -2.14
CA VAL A 585 22.99 9.37 -3.28
C VAL A 585 21.99 9.75 -4.36
N ASP A 586 22.11 10.94 -4.90
CA ASP A 586 21.34 11.42 -6.03
C ASP A 586 22.30 12.05 -7.05
N LEU A 587 22.22 11.59 -8.31
CA LEU A 587 23.12 12.02 -9.38
C LEU A 587 22.32 12.33 -10.65
N HIS A 588 22.59 13.48 -11.27
CA HIS A 588 21.99 13.90 -12.51
C HIS A 588 23.06 14.40 -13.48
N TRP A 589 23.09 13.82 -14.68
CA TRP A 589 23.92 14.27 -15.79
C TRP A 589 23.02 14.83 -16.90
N ASN A 590 23.23 16.09 -17.28
CA ASN A 590 22.48 16.75 -18.34
C ASN A 590 23.47 17.31 -19.38
N ASP A 591 23.33 16.93 -20.66
CA ASP A 591 24.21 17.43 -21.71
C ASP A 591 23.49 17.40 -23.07
N ARG A 592 24.19 17.87 -24.08
CA ARG A 592 23.70 17.93 -25.45
C ARG A 592 24.78 17.49 -26.45
N ILE A 593 24.39 16.57 -27.34
CA ILE A 593 25.22 16.10 -28.46
C ILE A 593 24.54 16.50 -29.76
N GLY A 594 25.07 17.51 -30.44
CA GLY A 594 24.45 18.06 -31.67
C GLY A 594 23.02 18.56 -31.42
N LYS A 595 22.01 17.86 -31.98
CA LYS A 595 20.56 18.19 -31.83
C LYS A 595 19.85 17.34 -30.79
N VAL A 596 20.56 16.44 -30.15
CA VAL A 596 20.01 15.58 -29.09
C VAL A 596 20.40 16.16 -27.73
N SER A 597 19.42 16.54 -26.89
CA SER A 597 19.64 16.79 -25.48
C SER A 597 19.26 15.55 -24.69
N TYR A 598 20.08 15.21 -23.69
CA TYR A 598 19.84 14.03 -22.85
C TYR A 598 20.07 14.32 -21.39
N ALA A 599 19.29 13.63 -20.56
CA ALA A 599 19.40 13.65 -19.10
C ALA A 599 19.45 12.21 -18.58
N VAL A 600 20.44 11.93 -17.73
CA VAL A 600 20.54 10.65 -17.01
C VAL A 600 20.45 10.93 -15.53
N GLY A 601 19.54 10.26 -14.85
CA GLY A 601 19.37 10.33 -13.40
C GLY A 601 19.68 8.98 -12.77
N PHE A 602 20.29 9.00 -11.57
CA PHE A 602 20.50 7.83 -10.73
C PHE A 602 20.30 8.21 -9.26
N ASN A 603 19.55 7.39 -8.54
CA ASN A 603 19.41 7.51 -7.10
C ASN A 603 19.63 6.18 -6.41
N LEU A 604 20.19 6.23 -5.19
CA LEU A 604 20.47 5.08 -4.34
C LEU A 604 20.18 5.46 -2.89
N GLY A 605 19.39 4.64 -2.22
CA GLY A 605 19.16 4.72 -0.78
C GLY A 605 19.62 3.43 -0.10
N PHE A 606 20.34 3.56 1.00
CA PHE A 606 20.70 2.47 1.90
C PHE A 606 20.18 2.79 3.29
N VAL A 607 19.55 1.84 3.99
CA VAL A 607 19.06 2.01 5.35
C VAL A 607 19.42 0.81 6.22
N ASP A 608 19.90 1.09 7.43
CA ASP A 608 20.05 0.13 8.51
C ASP A 608 19.10 0.48 9.65
N ASN A 609 18.26 -0.48 10.05
CA ASN A 609 17.23 -0.32 11.06
C ASN A 609 17.55 -1.14 12.30
N LYS A 610 17.40 -0.54 13.49
CA LYS A 610 17.68 -1.21 14.76
C LYS A 610 16.73 -0.78 15.87
N VAL A 611 16.14 -1.76 16.55
CA VAL A 611 15.41 -1.54 17.79
C VAL A 611 16.41 -1.30 18.91
N SER A 612 16.43 -0.10 19.47
CA SER A 612 17.38 0.27 20.56
C SER A 612 16.79 0.09 21.95
N ARG A 613 15.43 0.15 22.08
CA ARG A 613 14.68 -0.12 23.31
C ARG A 613 13.35 -0.78 22.99
N PHE A 614 12.97 -1.81 23.74
CA PHE A 614 11.71 -2.52 23.57
C PHE A 614 11.27 -3.19 24.86
N ARG A 615 10.10 -2.84 25.42
CA ARG A 615 9.35 -3.54 26.49
C ARG A 615 10.22 -4.09 27.63
N GLY A 616 11.21 -3.36 28.13
CA GLY A 616 12.14 -3.88 29.16
C GLY A 616 13.07 -4.99 28.66
N ASP A 617 13.39 -4.97 27.37
CA ASP A 617 14.30 -5.88 26.67
C ASP A 617 13.77 -7.30 26.42
N VAL A 618 12.50 -7.58 26.71
CA VAL A 618 11.87 -8.87 26.42
C VAL A 618 11.46 -8.94 24.93
N ALA A 619 11.91 -9.98 24.22
CA ALA A 619 11.55 -10.18 22.81
C ALA A 619 10.04 -10.41 22.63
N SER A 620 9.48 -9.89 21.53
CA SER A 620 8.11 -10.20 21.10
C SER A 620 8.17 -11.03 19.83
N ILE A 621 7.55 -12.22 19.85
CA ILE A 621 7.46 -13.10 18.70
C ILE A 621 6.01 -13.17 18.28
N SER A 622 5.72 -12.86 17.02
CA SER A 622 4.40 -12.96 16.42
C SER A 622 4.50 -13.66 15.07
N GLY A 623 4.01 -14.89 15.01
CA GLY A 623 4.15 -15.74 13.82
C GLY A 623 5.62 -15.99 13.47
N VAL A 624 6.03 -15.51 12.31
CA VAL A 624 7.40 -15.62 11.77
C VAL A 624 8.26 -14.38 12.00
N TYR A 625 7.77 -13.42 12.76
CA TYR A 625 8.47 -12.17 13.03
C TYR A 625 8.86 -12.05 14.50
N LYS A 626 10.06 -11.54 14.73
CA LYS A 626 10.62 -11.26 16.05
C LYS A 626 10.98 -9.78 16.14
N ILE A 627 10.60 -9.14 17.24
CA ILE A 627 11.03 -7.80 17.61
C ILE A 627 11.83 -7.92 18.89
N GLN A 628 13.09 -7.54 18.82
CA GLN A 628 14.02 -7.61 19.95
C GLN A 628 15.00 -6.47 19.92
N LYS A 629 15.41 -5.98 21.10
CA LYS A 629 16.48 -4.99 21.22
C LYS A 629 17.76 -5.48 20.55
N GLY A 630 18.39 -4.61 19.77
CA GLY A 630 19.62 -4.91 19.07
C GLY A 630 19.42 -5.42 17.63
N HIS A 631 18.20 -5.79 17.23
CA HIS A 631 17.85 -6.37 15.95
C HIS A 631 16.96 -5.41 15.13
N PRO A 632 16.79 -5.64 13.81
CA PRO A 632 15.83 -4.90 12.99
C PRO A 632 14.39 -5.12 13.45
N VAL A 633 13.51 -4.18 13.13
CA VAL A 633 12.07 -4.35 13.35
C VAL A 633 11.54 -5.46 12.44
N ASN A 634 10.70 -6.34 12.99
CA ASN A 634 10.12 -7.47 12.27
C ASN A 634 11.17 -8.37 11.61
N GLN A 635 12.19 -8.75 12.37
CA GLN A 635 13.19 -9.72 11.95
C GLN A 635 12.50 -11.06 11.64
N LEU A 636 12.75 -11.67 10.48
CA LEU A 636 12.29 -13.03 10.21
C LEU A 636 12.94 -14.00 11.17
N TYR A 637 12.13 -14.85 11.80
CA TYR A 637 12.53 -15.82 12.82
C TYR A 637 11.81 -17.13 12.59
N VAL A 638 12.47 -18.05 11.91
CA VAL A 638 11.90 -19.28 11.35
C VAL A 638 12.82 -20.48 11.59
N MET A 639 12.30 -21.71 11.43
CA MET A 639 13.13 -22.92 11.48
C MET A 639 14.10 -22.96 10.29
N SER A 640 15.25 -23.58 10.46
CA SER A 640 16.18 -23.86 9.36
C SER A 640 16.00 -25.27 8.86
N VAL A 641 15.93 -25.45 7.54
CA VAL A 641 15.90 -26.77 6.91
C VAL A 641 17.35 -27.26 6.78
N ASP A 642 17.66 -28.42 7.38
CA ASP A 642 18.95 -29.08 7.19
C ASP A 642 19.00 -29.74 5.80
N ARG A 643 18.03 -30.60 5.50
CA ARG A 643 17.94 -31.30 4.21
C ARG A 643 16.55 -31.85 3.94
N ILE A 644 16.33 -32.34 2.70
CA ILE A 644 15.26 -33.29 2.38
C ILE A 644 15.79 -34.69 2.69
N VAL A 645 15.01 -35.52 3.38
CA VAL A 645 15.33 -36.94 3.62
C VAL A 645 15.13 -37.70 2.31
N ARG A 646 16.22 -37.87 1.54
CA ARG A 646 16.13 -38.32 0.14
C ARG A 646 16.15 -39.85 -0.02
N ASP A 647 16.90 -40.54 0.84
CA ASP A 647 17.19 -41.96 0.72
C ASP A 647 17.37 -42.61 2.10
N GLN A 648 17.76 -43.91 2.08
CA GLN A 648 17.96 -44.67 3.30
C GLN A 648 19.08 -44.10 4.19
N ALA A 649 20.14 -43.55 3.60
CA ALA A 649 21.22 -42.98 4.37
C ALA A 649 20.77 -41.76 5.20
N ASP A 650 19.89 -40.93 4.64
CA ASP A 650 19.27 -39.82 5.38
C ASP A 650 18.31 -40.34 6.47
N LEU A 651 17.58 -41.44 6.24
CA LEU A 651 16.77 -42.07 7.30
C LEU A 651 17.64 -42.63 8.42
N ASP A 652 18.76 -43.29 8.10
CA ASP A 652 19.69 -43.80 9.09
C ASP A 652 20.30 -42.66 9.94
N TYR A 653 20.50 -41.49 9.33
CA TYR A 653 20.88 -40.29 10.06
C TYR A 653 19.77 -39.82 11.01
N VAL A 654 18.51 -39.80 10.58
CA VAL A 654 17.35 -39.47 11.44
C VAL A 654 17.27 -40.47 12.62
N GLU A 655 17.47 -41.78 12.38
CA GLU A 655 17.54 -42.81 13.43
C GLU A 655 18.64 -42.48 14.43
N SER A 656 19.81 -42.06 13.95
CA SER A 656 20.94 -41.72 14.83
C SER A 656 20.63 -40.54 15.77
N LEU A 657 19.77 -39.61 15.34
CA LEU A 657 19.31 -38.50 16.19
C LEU A 657 18.41 -39.02 17.33
N VAL A 658 17.44 -39.90 16.98
CA VAL A 658 16.55 -40.52 17.95
C VAL A 658 17.32 -41.45 18.93
N ALA A 659 18.32 -42.19 18.43
CA ALA A 659 19.16 -43.03 19.27
C ALA A 659 19.96 -42.22 20.32
N ARG A 660 20.42 -41.03 19.93
CA ARG A 660 21.09 -40.09 20.85
C ARG A 660 20.12 -39.42 21.85
N ASN A 661 18.93 -39.08 21.42
CA ASN A 661 17.87 -38.53 22.30
C ASN A 661 16.50 -39.01 21.81
N PRO A 662 15.84 -39.96 22.52
CA PRO A 662 14.50 -40.46 22.18
C PRO A 662 13.42 -39.36 22.10
N ALA A 663 13.64 -38.21 22.78
CA ALA A 663 12.73 -37.07 22.77
C ALA A 663 13.10 -36.01 21.71
N TYR A 664 14.04 -36.31 20.79
CA TYR A 664 14.49 -35.34 19.78
C TYR A 664 13.32 -34.72 18.97
N PHE A 665 12.36 -35.53 18.56
CA PHE A 665 11.17 -35.14 17.81
C PHE A 665 9.91 -35.01 18.68
N ALA A 666 10.02 -34.68 19.98
CA ALA A 666 8.85 -34.58 20.85
C ALA A 666 7.89 -33.44 20.48
N THR A 667 8.42 -32.35 19.93
CA THR A 667 7.62 -31.17 19.53
C THR A 667 7.18 -31.22 18.07
N TYR A 668 8.08 -31.64 17.17
CA TYR A 668 7.81 -31.78 15.76
C TYR A 668 7.83 -33.26 15.34
N GLN A 669 6.95 -33.60 14.38
CA GLN A 669 6.88 -34.96 13.89
C GLN A 669 8.20 -35.39 13.25
N ARG A 670 8.58 -36.63 13.48
CA ARG A 670 9.75 -37.28 12.86
C ARG A 670 9.58 -37.30 11.34
N PRO A 671 10.62 -36.89 10.56
CA PRO A 671 10.57 -36.94 9.10
C PRO A 671 10.66 -38.37 8.56
N GLU A 672 10.04 -38.57 7.41
CA GLU A 672 10.10 -39.78 6.60
C GLU A 672 10.74 -39.45 5.23
N LEU A 673 10.84 -40.41 4.33
CA LEU A 673 11.35 -40.18 2.96
C LEU A 673 10.57 -39.04 2.28
N GLY A 674 11.30 -38.14 1.68
CA GLY A 674 10.81 -36.94 0.99
C GLY A 674 10.53 -35.76 1.90
N ASP A 675 10.52 -35.92 3.23
CA ASP A 675 10.23 -34.80 4.15
C ASP A 675 11.45 -33.92 4.40
N PHE A 676 11.19 -32.67 4.87
CA PHE A 676 12.24 -31.85 5.46
C PHE A 676 12.69 -32.39 6.81
N LEU A 677 14.00 -32.46 7.02
CA LEU A 677 14.63 -32.51 8.33
C LEU A 677 15.04 -31.10 8.69
N TYR A 678 14.59 -30.61 9.84
CA TYR A 678 14.96 -29.31 10.38
C TYR A 678 16.21 -29.42 11.27
N ALA A 679 17.01 -28.35 11.33
CA ALA A 679 18.23 -28.31 12.08
C ALA A 679 17.99 -28.00 13.57
N ASP A 680 18.66 -28.72 14.45
CA ASP A 680 18.87 -28.36 15.85
C ASP A 680 19.96 -27.29 15.89
N THR A 681 19.57 -26.03 15.89
CA THR A 681 20.47 -24.88 15.71
C THR A 681 21.10 -24.43 17.02
N ASN A 682 20.47 -24.75 18.15
CA ASN A 682 20.98 -24.40 19.48
C ASN A 682 21.84 -25.55 20.10
N GLY A 683 21.80 -26.76 19.51
CA GLY A 683 22.62 -27.90 19.89
C GLY A 683 22.21 -28.59 21.21
N ASP A 684 20.95 -28.40 21.62
CA ASP A 684 20.48 -28.97 22.89
C ASP A 684 19.98 -30.43 22.76
N GLY A 685 20.02 -30.96 21.53
CA GLY A 685 19.60 -32.35 21.21
C GLY A 685 18.09 -32.52 21.15
N LYS A 686 17.30 -31.46 20.97
CA LYS A 686 15.86 -31.46 20.77
C LYS A 686 15.51 -30.56 19.60
N LEU A 687 14.45 -30.88 18.89
CA LEU A 687 13.92 -30.05 17.82
C LEU A 687 12.66 -29.35 18.32
N ASP A 688 12.77 -28.04 18.60
CA ASP A 688 11.65 -27.24 19.08
C ASP A 688 11.68 -25.77 18.56
N ALA A 689 10.84 -24.91 19.13
CA ALA A 689 10.75 -23.51 18.70
C ALA A 689 12.00 -22.67 19.02
N ASN A 690 12.92 -23.16 19.86
CA ASN A 690 14.18 -22.49 20.19
C ASN A 690 15.24 -22.64 19.08
N ASP A 691 14.99 -23.57 18.11
CA ASP A 691 15.84 -23.80 16.94
C ASP A 691 15.57 -22.83 15.80
N ARG A 692 14.67 -21.87 15.98
CA ARG A 692 14.44 -20.85 14.98
C ARG A 692 15.67 -19.93 14.83
N VAL A 693 15.94 -19.56 13.60
CA VAL A 693 17.03 -18.68 13.23
C VAL A 693 16.54 -17.36 12.67
N GLU A 694 17.33 -16.32 12.81
CA GLU A 694 17.06 -15.00 12.25
C GLU A 694 17.56 -14.92 10.81
N ILE A 695 16.72 -14.44 9.87
CA ILE A 695 17.06 -14.36 8.45
C ILE A 695 16.83 -12.94 7.93
N GLY A 696 17.84 -12.42 7.21
CA GLY A 696 17.77 -11.11 6.58
C GLY A 696 17.85 -9.94 7.58
N HIS A 697 17.31 -8.79 7.18
CA HIS A 697 17.44 -7.52 7.91
C HIS A 697 16.07 -6.87 8.17
N GLY A 698 15.10 -7.65 8.57
CA GLY A 698 13.72 -7.19 8.82
C GLY A 698 12.81 -7.36 7.60
N SER A 699 11.63 -6.73 7.65
CA SER A 699 10.56 -6.87 6.65
C SER A 699 10.59 -5.82 5.53
N LEU A 700 11.61 -4.95 5.49
CA LEU A 700 11.74 -3.89 4.49
C LEU A 700 13.07 -4.02 3.73
N PRO A 701 13.13 -3.63 2.44
CA PRO A 701 14.38 -3.64 1.69
C PRO A 701 15.39 -2.64 2.28
N ARG A 702 16.65 -3.04 2.40
CA ARG A 702 17.73 -2.15 2.84
C ARG A 702 18.26 -1.25 1.73
N ILE A 703 18.19 -1.71 0.49
CA ILE A 703 18.69 -0.99 -0.68
C ILE A 703 17.50 -0.66 -1.57
N THR A 704 17.39 0.61 -1.94
CA THR A 704 16.46 1.09 -2.97
C THR A 704 17.25 1.86 -4.01
N TYR A 705 16.95 1.66 -5.28
CA TYR A 705 17.64 2.35 -6.37
C TYR A 705 16.71 2.67 -7.53
N GLY A 706 17.06 3.73 -8.25
CA GLY A 706 16.37 4.13 -9.45
C GLY A 706 17.33 4.68 -10.49
N ALA A 707 16.97 4.53 -11.76
CA ALA A 707 17.68 5.14 -12.86
C ALA A 707 16.68 5.69 -13.87
N SER A 708 17.02 6.81 -14.51
CA SER A 708 16.21 7.43 -15.54
C SER A 708 17.06 7.92 -16.71
N LEU A 709 16.49 7.86 -17.89
CA LEU A 709 17.06 8.46 -19.10
C LEU A 709 15.95 9.26 -19.78
N ALA A 710 16.21 10.50 -20.14
CA ALA A 710 15.36 11.32 -21.00
C ALA A 710 16.17 11.81 -22.20
N LEU A 711 15.58 11.71 -23.39
CA LEU A 711 16.16 12.15 -24.66
C LEU A 711 15.18 13.09 -25.36
N ASN A 712 15.66 14.21 -25.84
CA ASN A 712 14.89 15.10 -26.71
C ASN A 712 15.64 15.29 -28.04
N TRP A 713 14.98 14.96 -29.15
CA TRP A 713 15.50 15.11 -30.48
C TRP A 713 14.46 15.80 -31.39
N ARG A 714 14.68 17.06 -31.68
CA ARG A 714 13.73 17.89 -32.44
C ARG A 714 12.36 17.89 -31.74
N ASP A 715 11.35 17.34 -32.42
CA ASP A 715 9.96 17.29 -31.95
C ASP A 715 9.61 15.98 -31.19
N PHE A 716 10.59 15.06 -31.05
CA PHE A 716 10.46 13.81 -30.32
C PHE A 716 11.04 13.91 -28.92
N ASP A 717 10.34 13.37 -27.95
CA ASP A 717 10.82 13.10 -26.60
C ASP A 717 10.70 11.62 -26.26
N PHE A 718 11.72 11.08 -25.62
CA PHE A 718 11.76 9.71 -25.14
C PHE A 718 12.21 9.69 -23.69
N SER A 719 11.57 8.86 -22.86
CA SER A 719 12.01 8.64 -21.48
C SER A 719 11.87 7.18 -21.08
N ILE A 720 12.77 6.75 -20.19
CA ILE A 720 12.69 5.46 -19.49
C ILE A 720 13.01 5.66 -18.03
N MET A 721 12.29 4.95 -17.16
CA MET A 721 12.49 4.93 -15.72
C MET A 721 12.61 3.49 -15.23
N LEU A 722 13.68 3.20 -14.52
CA LEU A 722 13.95 1.93 -13.86
C LEU A 722 13.86 2.11 -12.34
N GLN A 723 13.34 1.12 -11.66
CA GLN A 723 13.22 1.08 -10.20
C GLN A 723 13.59 -0.31 -9.71
N GLY A 724 14.27 -0.38 -8.57
CA GLY A 724 14.59 -1.67 -7.97
C GLY A 724 14.84 -1.58 -6.47
N VAL A 725 14.87 -2.76 -5.86
CA VAL A 725 15.26 -2.95 -4.46
C VAL A 725 16.24 -4.11 -4.35
N GLY A 726 17.07 -4.06 -3.32
CA GLY A 726 18.03 -5.10 -2.98
C GLY A 726 18.05 -5.38 -1.49
N ASP A 727 18.71 -6.47 -1.12
CA ASP A 727 18.82 -6.94 0.28
C ASP A 727 17.43 -6.96 0.95
N TYR A 728 16.54 -7.74 0.36
CA TYR A 728 15.14 -7.88 0.79
C TYR A 728 14.74 -9.34 0.83
N LYS A 729 14.21 -9.80 1.94
CA LYS A 729 13.69 -11.15 2.15
C LYS A 729 12.19 -11.12 2.40
N VAL A 730 11.47 -12.04 1.76
CA VAL A 730 10.02 -12.18 1.86
C VAL A 730 9.70 -13.58 2.35
N TYR A 731 8.98 -13.68 3.44
CA TYR A 731 8.38 -14.95 3.85
C TYR A 731 7.10 -15.17 3.04
N TYR A 732 7.09 -16.18 2.18
CA TYR A 732 6.01 -16.46 1.23
C TYR A 732 5.47 -17.88 1.43
N ASN A 733 4.62 -18.04 2.44
CA ASN A 733 3.85 -19.27 2.70
C ASN A 733 2.36 -18.90 2.64
N ASN A 734 1.74 -19.11 1.51
CA ASN A 734 0.33 -18.88 1.30
C ASN A 734 -0.26 -20.01 0.43
N GLN A 735 -1.55 -19.89 0.10
CA GLN A 735 -2.26 -20.92 -0.63
C GLN A 735 -1.67 -21.25 -2.01
N ALA A 736 -0.97 -20.31 -2.63
CA ALA A 736 -0.33 -20.48 -3.93
C ALA A 736 1.10 -21.05 -3.84
N PHE A 737 1.68 -21.16 -2.62
CA PHE A 737 3.03 -21.66 -2.41
C PHE A 737 3.11 -22.43 -1.08
N ARG A 738 2.78 -23.74 -1.13
CA ARG A 738 2.84 -24.63 0.03
C ARG A 738 3.22 -26.05 -0.41
N PHE A 739 3.76 -26.83 0.52
CA PHE A 739 4.23 -28.20 0.24
C PHE A 739 3.23 -29.26 0.71
N VAL A 740 1.96 -29.02 0.50
CA VAL A 740 0.89 -29.96 0.83
C VAL A 740 -0.16 -29.98 -0.26
N THR A 741 -0.77 -31.14 -0.45
CA THR A 741 -2.01 -31.26 -1.21
C THR A 741 -3.18 -31.15 -0.24
N VAL A 742 -4.04 -30.18 -0.47
CA VAL A 742 -5.26 -29.95 0.32
C VAL A 742 -6.46 -30.14 -0.59
N MET A 743 -7.40 -30.98 -0.16
CA MET A 743 -8.62 -31.20 -0.92
C MET A 743 -9.33 -29.88 -1.20
N GLY A 744 -9.81 -29.73 -2.42
CA GLY A 744 -10.53 -28.54 -2.84
C GLY A 744 -9.68 -27.27 -3.01
N GLN A 745 -8.37 -27.38 -3.07
CA GLN A 745 -7.46 -26.26 -3.25
C GLN A 745 -6.54 -26.44 -4.46
N SER A 746 -6.30 -25.36 -5.20
CA SER A 746 -5.35 -25.33 -6.31
C SER A 746 -3.94 -25.74 -5.89
N LEU A 747 -3.20 -26.28 -6.84
CA LEU A 747 -1.80 -26.65 -6.70
C LEU A 747 -0.93 -25.82 -7.63
N ASN A 748 0.22 -25.39 -7.13
CA ASN A 748 1.22 -24.71 -7.95
C ASN A 748 2.02 -25.76 -8.73
N LYS A 749 1.97 -25.69 -10.05
CA LYS A 749 2.62 -26.67 -10.93
C LYS A 749 4.14 -26.66 -10.78
N ASP A 750 4.77 -25.49 -10.53
CA ASP A 750 6.21 -25.40 -10.33
C ASP A 750 6.66 -26.16 -9.06
N ILE A 751 5.80 -26.24 -8.03
CA ILE A 751 6.05 -27.01 -6.83
C ILE A 751 5.84 -28.50 -7.13
N VAL A 752 4.74 -28.86 -7.79
CA VAL A 752 4.42 -30.24 -8.15
C VAL A 752 5.53 -30.85 -8.98
N ASP A 753 5.97 -30.16 -10.04
CA ASP A 753 6.98 -30.68 -10.98
C ASP A 753 8.38 -30.82 -10.34
N ASN A 754 8.66 -30.12 -9.25
CA ASN A 754 9.95 -30.11 -8.56
C ASN A 754 9.89 -30.73 -7.15
N ALA A 755 8.78 -31.35 -6.76
CA ALA A 755 8.65 -32.05 -5.50
C ALA A 755 9.41 -33.38 -5.50
N TRP A 756 9.81 -33.83 -4.32
CA TRP A 756 10.42 -35.14 -4.15
C TRP A 756 9.44 -36.24 -4.48
N THR A 757 9.90 -37.24 -5.27
CA THR A 757 9.18 -38.50 -5.53
C THR A 757 10.17 -39.65 -5.46
N PRO A 758 9.73 -40.89 -5.23
CA PRO A 758 10.60 -42.05 -5.29
C PRO A 758 11.32 -42.25 -6.64
N ALA A 759 10.74 -41.73 -7.73
CA ALA A 759 11.33 -41.77 -9.08
C ALA A 759 12.37 -40.64 -9.31
N ASN A 760 12.30 -39.55 -8.55
CA ASN A 760 13.21 -38.39 -8.66
C ASN A 760 13.68 -37.92 -7.28
N PRO A 761 14.47 -38.68 -6.54
CA PRO A 761 14.84 -38.33 -5.17
C PRO A 761 15.92 -37.25 -5.08
N TYR A 762 16.83 -37.13 -6.08
CA TYR A 762 18.01 -36.26 -5.96
C TYR A 762 17.88 -34.91 -6.65
N ASP A 763 17.08 -34.79 -7.73
CA ASP A 763 16.89 -33.53 -8.47
C ASP A 763 15.73 -32.68 -7.94
N SER A 764 15.04 -33.14 -6.89
CA SER A 764 13.93 -32.43 -6.28
C SER A 764 14.40 -31.16 -5.54
N LYS A 765 13.66 -30.06 -5.72
CA LYS A 765 13.88 -28.81 -4.99
C LYS A 765 13.01 -28.70 -3.75
N TYR A 766 11.85 -29.34 -3.77
CA TYR A 766 10.83 -29.25 -2.73
C TYR A 766 10.60 -30.63 -2.10
N PRO A 767 10.09 -30.65 -0.87
CA PRO A 767 9.80 -31.91 -0.20
C PRO A 767 8.63 -32.64 -0.86
N VAL A 768 8.38 -33.83 -0.43
CA VAL A 768 7.20 -34.60 -0.85
C VAL A 768 5.91 -33.86 -0.50
N LEU A 769 4.94 -33.91 -1.42
CA LEU A 769 3.62 -33.31 -1.22
C LEU A 769 2.72 -34.28 -0.45
N ARG A 770 2.51 -34.03 0.83
CA ARG A 770 1.61 -34.86 1.66
C ARG A 770 0.21 -34.28 1.69
N ASN A 771 -0.80 -35.13 1.74
CA ASN A 771 -2.19 -34.70 1.94
C ASN A 771 -2.46 -34.46 3.41
N SER A 772 -2.06 -33.29 3.93
CA SER A 772 -2.33 -32.88 5.30
C SER A 772 -2.16 -31.37 5.48
N ALA A 773 -3.14 -30.71 6.08
CA ALA A 773 -3.03 -29.31 6.47
C ALA A 773 -1.95 -29.08 7.54
N ASN A 774 -1.65 -30.11 8.35
CA ASN A 774 -0.63 -30.10 9.40
C ASN A 774 0.64 -30.86 8.96
N SER A 775 0.97 -30.79 7.68
CA SER A 775 2.18 -31.45 7.19
C SER A 775 3.42 -30.90 7.89
N LYS A 776 4.29 -31.82 8.30
CA LYS A 776 5.62 -31.50 8.84
C LYS A 776 6.49 -30.68 7.90
N ASN A 777 6.21 -30.69 6.58
CA ASN A 777 6.89 -29.87 5.57
C ASN A 777 6.39 -28.42 5.51
N ASN A 778 5.29 -28.09 6.22
CA ASN A 778 4.70 -26.76 6.23
C ASN A 778 5.05 -25.94 7.49
N ILE A 779 5.98 -26.41 8.30
CA ILE A 779 6.50 -25.66 9.44
C ILE A 779 7.13 -24.36 8.92
N ALA A 780 6.88 -23.24 9.62
CA ALA A 780 7.46 -21.96 9.27
C ALA A 780 8.99 -22.03 9.26
N SER A 781 9.57 -22.07 8.06
CA SER A 781 11.00 -22.32 7.85
C SER A 781 11.58 -21.41 6.74
N ASP A 782 12.90 -21.48 6.61
CA ASP A 782 13.66 -20.81 5.56
C ASP A 782 13.30 -21.29 4.14
N ALA A 783 12.70 -22.49 3.99
CA ALA A 783 12.16 -22.97 2.72
C ALA A 783 11.10 -22.02 2.12
N PHE A 784 10.45 -21.22 2.95
CA PHE A 784 9.48 -20.20 2.54
C PHE A 784 10.06 -18.79 2.49
N VAL A 785 11.37 -18.62 2.73
CA VAL A 785 12.04 -17.31 2.68
C VAL A 785 12.69 -17.10 1.32
N HIS A 786 12.11 -16.21 0.54
CA HIS A 786 12.54 -15.93 -0.82
C HIS A 786 13.28 -14.59 -0.93
N ASN A 787 14.12 -14.47 -1.95
CA ASN A 787 14.72 -13.21 -2.31
C ASN A 787 13.67 -12.31 -2.96
N GLY A 788 13.35 -11.18 -2.32
CA GLY A 788 12.42 -10.17 -2.81
C GLY A 788 13.06 -9.06 -3.63
N ALA A 789 14.36 -9.13 -3.94
CA ALA A 789 15.05 -8.16 -4.79
C ALA A 789 14.50 -8.18 -6.22
N TYR A 790 14.40 -7.00 -6.83
CA TYR A 790 13.94 -6.86 -8.22
C TYR A 790 14.51 -5.63 -8.89
N LEU A 791 14.51 -5.65 -10.23
CA LEU A 791 14.65 -4.51 -11.12
C LEU A 791 13.44 -4.45 -12.06
N ARG A 792 12.75 -3.32 -12.08
CA ARG A 792 11.55 -3.09 -12.89
C ARG A 792 11.75 -1.92 -13.86
N CYS A 793 11.37 -2.12 -15.11
CA CYS A 793 11.13 -1.02 -16.03
C CYS A 793 9.77 -0.40 -15.68
N LYS A 794 9.79 0.69 -14.90
CA LYS A 794 8.59 1.31 -14.33
C LYS A 794 7.78 2.05 -15.37
N ASN A 795 8.46 2.77 -16.28
CA ASN A 795 7.83 3.51 -17.36
C ASN A 795 8.77 3.66 -18.57
N ILE A 796 8.22 3.54 -19.75
CA ILE A 796 8.82 3.97 -21.04
C ILE A 796 7.81 4.86 -21.72
N GLN A 797 8.23 6.02 -22.22
CA GLN A 797 7.37 6.92 -22.97
C GLN A 797 8.07 7.44 -24.22
N LEU A 798 7.33 7.53 -25.32
CA LEU A 798 7.71 8.21 -26.55
C LEU A 798 6.65 9.25 -26.89
N GLY A 799 7.07 10.49 -27.04
CA GLY A 799 6.20 11.62 -27.38
C GLY A 799 6.61 12.25 -28.72
N TYR A 800 5.64 12.79 -29.43
CA TYR A 800 5.84 13.62 -30.62
C TYR A 800 5.02 14.90 -30.49
N THR A 801 5.68 16.03 -30.54
CA THR A 801 5.05 17.36 -30.55
C THR A 801 4.85 17.79 -32.00
N VAL A 802 3.62 17.95 -32.45
CA VAL A 802 3.33 18.38 -33.84
C VAL A 802 3.80 19.81 -34.05
N PRO A 803 4.57 20.06 -35.09
CA PRO A 803 5.10 21.41 -35.35
C PRO A 803 3.99 22.46 -35.44
N GLN A 804 4.14 23.56 -34.71
CA GLN A 804 3.14 24.64 -34.59
C GLN A 804 2.71 25.24 -35.93
N LYS A 805 3.56 25.18 -36.96
CA LYS A 805 3.20 25.60 -38.33
C LYS A 805 2.01 24.84 -38.90
N LEU A 806 1.81 23.59 -38.51
CA LEU A 806 0.71 22.73 -38.95
C LEU A 806 -0.55 22.97 -38.07
N THR A 807 -0.37 23.07 -36.77
CA THR A 807 -1.48 23.12 -35.80
C THR A 807 -2.15 24.49 -35.77
N ARG A 808 -1.45 25.59 -36.02
CA ARG A 808 -2.04 26.94 -36.04
C ARG A 808 -3.17 27.10 -37.06
N ARG A 809 -3.19 26.31 -38.15
CA ARG A 809 -4.30 26.31 -39.10
C ARG A 809 -5.62 25.89 -38.50
N PHE A 810 -5.59 25.19 -37.34
CA PHE A 810 -6.74 24.69 -36.61
C PHE A 810 -6.93 25.39 -35.27
N PHE A 811 -6.32 26.59 -35.07
CA PHE A 811 -6.34 27.34 -33.79
C PHE A 811 -5.75 26.55 -32.60
N VAL A 812 -4.89 25.58 -32.89
CA VAL A 812 -4.20 24.78 -31.84
C VAL A 812 -2.80 25.34 -31.63
N GLU A 813 -2.50 25.81 -30.42
CA GLU A 813 -1.19 26.32 -30.04
C GLU A 813 -0.17 25.20 -29.83
N HIS A 814 -0.60 24.11 -29.19
CA HIS A 814 0.24 22.95 -28.89
C HIS A 814 -0.53 21.66 -29.07
N LEU A 815 0.05 20.69 -29.75
CA LEU A 815 -0.47 19.33 -29.89
C LEU A 815 0.67 18.33 -29.65
N LYS A 816 0.58 17.54 -28.59
CA LYS A 816 1.50 16.44 -28.33
C LYS A 816 0.72 15.11 -28.34
N ILE A 817 1.24 14.13 -29.05
CA ILE A 817 0.76 12.74 -29.04
C ILE A 817 1.85 11.91 -28.40
N TYR A 818 1.49 10.97 -27.52
CA TYR A 818 2.45 10.11 -26.86
C TYR A 818 1.93 8.68 -26.70
N THR A 819 2.85 7.75 -26.60
CA THR A 819 2.60 6.40 -26.15
C THR A 819 3.48 6.10 -24.94
N SER A 820 2.95 5.35 -23.98
CA SER A 820 3.72 4.91 -22.82
C SER A 820 3.40 3.47 -22.45
N ILE A 821 4.38 2.82 -21.81
CA ILE A 821 4.21 1.48 -21.24
C ILE A 821 4.68 1.54 -19.79
N ASP A 822 3.78 1.14 -18.88
CA ASP A 822 4.11 1.03 -17.47
C ASP A 822 4.32 -0.44 -17.09
N ASN A 823 5.30 -0.68 -16.20
CA ASN A 823 5.68 -2.02 -15.72
C ASN A 823 5.99 -3.01 -16.85
N LEU A 824 6.75 -2.58 -17.87
CA LEU A 824 7.04 -3.39 -19.08
C LEU A 824 7.63 -4.76 -18.73
N PHE A 825 8.61 -4.81 -17.82
CA PHE A 825 9.17 -6.04 -17.27
C PHE A 825 9.63 -5.88 -15.83
N THR A 826 9.70 -6.99 -15.12
CA THR A 826 10.31 -7.11 -13.79
C THR A 826 11.24 -8.30 -13.77
N VAL A 827 12.53 -8.07 -13.47
CA VAL A 827 13.53 -9.12 -13.28
C VAL A 827 13.61 -9.42 -11.79
N THR A 828 13.26 -10.64 -11.40
CA THR A 828 13.25 -11.09 -10.00
C THR A 828 13.28 -12.62 -9.94
N SER A 829 13.81 -13.16 -8.84
CA SER A 829 13.70 -14.58 -8.49
C SER A 829 12.53 -14.88 -7.55
N PHE A 830 11.70 -13.89 -7.22
CA PHE A 830 10.55 -14.08 -6.35
C PHE A 830 9.46 -14.94 -7.04
N PRO A 831 8.99 -16.05 -6.40
CA PRO A 831 8.02 -16.95 -7.03
C PRO A 831 6.60 -16.40 -7.10
N GLY A 832 6.21 -15.48 -6.18
CA GLY A 832 4.87 -14.90 -6.11
C GLY A 832 4.51 -13.98 -7.27
N LEU A 833 3.36 -13.33 -7.19
CA LEU A 833 2.83 -12.46 -8.23
C LEU A 833 3.71 -11.22 -8.46
N ASP A 834 4.11 -10.55 -7.37
CA ASP A 834 4.91 -9.33 -7.44
C ASP A 834 5.77 -9.19 -6.17
N PRO A 835 7.10 -9.02 -6.29
CA PRO A 835 7.98 -8.84 -5.14
C PRO A 835 7.70 -7.55 -4.35
N GLU A 836 7.14 -6.50 -4.98
CA GLU A 836 6.76 -5.24 -4.33
C GLU A 836 5.55 -5.42 -3.39
N VAL A 837 4.62 -6.30 -3.76
CA VAL A 837 3.46 -6.67 -2.93
C VAL A 837 3.84 -7.72 -1.87
N GLY A 838 4.90 -8.48 -2.11
CA GLY A 838 5.42 -9.48 -1.19
C GLY A 838 4.50 -10.70 -1.06
N ALA A 839 4.23 -11.13 0.18
CA ALA A 839 3.47 -12.36 0.47
C ALA A 839 1.96 -12.23 0.22
N THR A 840 1.47 -11.05 -0.05
CA THR A 840 0.04 -10.80 -0.24
C THR A 840 -0.41 -11.35 -1.59
N VAL A 841 -1.45 -12.18 -1.58
CA VAL A 841 -2.18 -12.59 -2.77
C VAL A 841 -3.40 -11.69 -2.86
N GLY A 842 -3.37 -10.74 -3.78
CA GLY A 842 -4.40 -9.71 -3.91
C GLY A 842 -4.59 -9.29 -5.36
N TYR A 843 -5.07 -8.06 -5.56
CA TYR A 843 -5.29 -7.50 -6.89
C TYR A 843 -4.00 -7.57 -7.73
N PRO A 844 -4.04 -8.07 -8.98
CA PRO A 844 -2.84 -8.32 -9.76
C PRO A 844 -2.12 -7.01 -10.12
N SER A 845 -0.80 -7.06 -10.12
CA SER A 845 0.00 -6.01 -10.75
C SER A 845 -0.26 -5.99 -12.25
N VAL A 846 -0.42 -4.79 -12.81
CA VAL A 846 -0.76 -4.59 -14.22
C VAL A 846 0.43 -4.09 -15.02
N ARG A 847 0.49 -4.52 -16.29
CA ARG A 847 1.25 -3.90 -17.36
C ARG A 847 0.28 -3.04 -18.15
N GLN A 848 0.58 -1.75 -18.32
CA GLN A 848 -0.32 -0.80 -18.93
C GLN A 848 0.30 -0.22 -20.21
N TYR A 849 -0.42 -0.30 -21.31
CA TYR A 849 -0.06 0.29 -22.60
C TYR A 849 -0.99 1.48 -22.85
N SER A 850 -0.43 2.67 -22.97
CA SER A 850 -1.23 3.90 -23.08
C SER A 850 -0.94 4.64 -24.38
N VAL A 851 -1.98 5.22 -24.95
CA VAL A 851 -1.90 6.23 -26.01
C VAL A 851 -2.63 7.47 -25.51
N GLY A 852 -1.97 8.62 -25.61
CA GLY A 852 -2.54 9.86 -25.13
C GLY A 852 -2.21 11.06 -25.99
N LEU A 853 -2.95 12.13 -25.76
CA LEU A 853 -2.75 13.40 -26.44
C LEU A 853 -2.98 14.57 -25.49
N ASN A 854 -2.24 15.66 -25.73
CA ASN A 854 -2.40 16.96 -25.07
C ASN A 854 -2.61 18.03 -26.16
N ILE A 855 -3.74 18.74 -26.07
CA ILE A 855 -4.10 19.81 -26.99
C ILE A 855 -4.26 21.10 -26.19
N THR A 856 -3.64 22.19 -26.64
CA THR A 856 -3.84 23.54 -26.09
C THR A 856 -4.29 24.48 -27.19
N PHE A 857 -5.38 25.21 -26.93
CA PHE A 857 -5.99 26.21 -27.83
C PHE A 857 -5.70 27.63 -27.37
#